data_6162fd70dca08799078ac30005bbf571
#
_entry.id   6162fd70dca08799078ac30005bbf571
#
_cell.length_a   1.000
_cell.length_b   1.000
_cell.length_c   1.000
_cell.angle_alpha   90.00
_cell.angle_beta   90.00
_cell.angle_gamma   90.00
#
_symmetry.space_group_name_H-M   'P 1'
#
loop_
_entity.id
_entity.type
_entity.pdbx_description
1 polymer ?
#
loop_
_entity_poly.entity_id
_entity_poly.type
_entity_poly.pdbx_seq_one_letter_code
_entity_poly.pdbx_strand_id
1 'polypeptide(L)'
;MYFKTQKLKNTIILLIGFLAITIATFGQDFTVRGFVYDASTGEGIPFAKVVIQPESSTDADNQIGATTDIEGFFSFPSVKKGSYQITVRNFEYEEVVQNITVGQKEILTLRFELEKKEDVKEIEGVNVFADDRSKRTKVEMSVNKLDKKGLERLPSFGAENDIVSAFAVTPGVVTTGDQGGQIYVRGGTPIQNLITLDGMTIYNPFHSIGFFSVFETELIKSAEIYTGGFSSEYGGRIASVMDITYRDGNMKEFGGKASISPFMGKLVLEGPLFIPKDEDSGNGGSFIFSSKHSLLDYSARTIYPYANDGEGMPFNFTDIYGKATVKSSEGSRVSAFGFYNSDRVNYPNIAELNWESYGGGMNFTLVPTSSKVLIKGHVNASRYETMFVEEIGMAPRISGINGFDLGFDFNYFLKKDSEISYGVNIGGFNTDFRTFNEVNRLIQRQDYNTEVSGYLNYRVNLGRWVVNPGFRISAYPNIPALILEPRLGAKYNVTEDFRLKFAGGKYSQNFTAAASDRDVVTLFYGFLSAPSDVQENFTKPNGEVIQPEHGLQLAWHGITGFEYDFTRHLSLNVEFYYKYFPQLSNINLNKLYDDVFQFNEIDDVFKKDFIIETGYAYGTDVLLKYTKNRLFLWGVYSFGMTERWDGFDWYPPIFDRRHNVNLVANYLFGEKKDLELSIRWNFGSGLPFTPTAGFYQGESFSGGVTTDYTTTNPSEISTLLGSFNSARMPTYHRLDITAKKRWELKNKNQMEAIVGITNVYDRDNIFYVNRVTSEKIYQLPILPSIGFSYRF
;
A
#
# COMPACT_ATOMS: atom_id res chain seq x y z
N MET A 1 35.61 21.24 -1.02
CA MET A 1 34.51 21.68 -0.14
C MET A 1 33.76 22.91 -0.69
N TYR A 2 34.43 23.94 -1.19
CA TYR A 2 33.80 25.20 -1.67
C TYR A 2 32.94 25.04 -2.95
N PHE A 3 33.28 24.14 -3.86
CA PHE A 3 32.53 23.89 -5.11
C PHE A 3 31.20 23.15 -4.86
N LYS A 4 31.10 22.32 -3.79
CA LYS A 4 29.89 21.57 -3.45
C LYS A 4 28.81 22.45 -2.80
N THR A 5 29.22 23.45 -1.99
CA THR A 5 28.29 24.40 -1.34
C THR A 5 27.67 25.40 -2.33
N GLN A 6 28.32 25.69 -3.44
CA GLN A 6 27.80 26.61 -4.45
C GLN A 6 26.75 25.94 -5.34
N LYS A 7 26.92 24.64 -5.65
CA LYS A 7 25.88 23.83 -6.33
C LYS A 7 24.63 23.72 -5.49
N LEU A 8 24.76 23.47 -4.19
CA LEU A 8 23.61 23.35 -3.26
C LEU A 8 22.83 24.67 -3.13
N LYS A 9 23.52 25.80 -3.04
CA LYS A 9 22.91 27.15 -3.05
C LYS A 9 22.15 27.42 -4.37
N ASN A 10 22.73 27.08 -5.50
CA ASN A 10 22.08 27.28 -6.80
C ASN A 10 20.85 26.35 -6.97
N THR A 11 20.86 25.16 -6.40
CA THR A 11 19.72 24.22 -6.45
C THR A 11 18.58 24.70 -5.55
N ILE A 12 18.88 25.24 -4.39
CA ILE A 12 17.88 25.85 -3.48
C ILE A 12 17.27 27.11 -4.12
N ILE A 13 18.06 27.93 -4.82
CA ILE A 13 17.58 29.10 -5.56
C ILE A 13 16.71 28.70 -6.74
N LEU A 14 17.04 27.59 -7.45
CA LEU A 14 16.19 27.01 -8.50
C LEU A 14 14.88 26.46 -7.96
N LEU A 15 14.88 25.81 -6.80
CA LEU A 15 13.66 25.35 -6.10
C LEU A 15 12.77 26.53 -5.68
N ILE A 16 13.37 27.59 -5.14
CA ILE A 16 12.66 28.82 -4.78
C ILE A 16 12.18 29.58 -6.03
N GLY A 17 12.95 29.56 -7.12
CA GLY A 17 12.56 30.12 -8.40
C GLY A 17 11.38 29.37 -9.06
N PHE A 18 11.30 28.06 -8.86
CA PHE A 18 10.17 27.25 -9.33
C PHE A 18 8.86 27.58 -8.56
N LEU A 19 8.94 27.94 -7.29
CA LEU A 19 7.78 28.43 -6.51
C LEU A 19 7.27 29.80 -6.98
N ALA A 20 8.08 30.56 -7.70
CA ALA A 20 7.76 31.93 -8.14
C ALA A 20 7.13 32.01 -9.54
N ILE A 21 6.97 30.88 -10.27
CA ILE A 21 6.26 30.87 -11.57
C ILE A 21 4.75 30.86 -11.31
N THR A 22 4.23 31.98 -10.85
CA THR A 22 2.81 32.26 -10.86
C THR A 22 2.55 33.46 -11.73
N ILE A 23 1.46 33.33 -12.54
CA ILE A 23 0.71 34.40 -13.15
C ILE A 23 1.09 34.71 -14.60
N ALA A 24 0.49 33.98 -15.50
CA ALA A 24 0.03 34.54 -16.77
C ALA A 24 -1.49 34.77 -16.63
N THR A 25 -1.88 36.02 -16.63
CA THR A 25 -3.26 36.48 -16.68
C THR A 25 -3.93 36.00 -17.96
N PHE A 26 -4.88 35.06 -17.84
CA PHE A 26 -5.77 34.69 -18.94
C PHE A 26 -7.22 35.08 -18.60
N GLY A 27 -7.87 35.72 -19.54
CA GLY A 27 -9.24 36.09 -19.75
C GLY A 27 -10.27 35.92 -18.61
N GLN A 28 -11.29 36.76 -18.57
CA GLN A 28 -12.40 36.86 -17.62
C GLN A 28 -13.26 35.56 -17.50
N ASP A 29 -12.66 34.42 -17.25
CA ASP A 29 -13.37 33.17 -16.94
C ASP A 29 -13.47 33.00 -15.42
N PHE A 30 -14.66 32.69 -14.95
CA PHE A 30 -14.98 32.49 -13.55
C PHE A 30 -14.71 31.03 -13.17
N THR A 31 -14.40 30.78 -11.91
CA THR A 31 -14.27 29.41 -11.36
C THR A 31 -15.49 29.10 -10.50
N VAL A 32 -16.16 27.98 -10.78
CA VAL A 32 -17.19 27.40 -9.91
C VAL A 32 -16.60 26.14 -9.29
N ARG A 33 -16.53 26.07 -7.97
CA ARG A 33 -16.01 24.92 -7.22
C ARG A 33 -16.88 24.66 -6.01
N GLY A 34 -16.68 23.53 -5.36
CA GLY A 34 -17.42 23.24 -4.14
C GLY A 34 -17.19 21.86 -3.61
N PHE A 35 -18.02 21.50 -2.65
CA PHE A 35 -17.98 20.21 -1.99
C PHE A 35 -19.37 19.57 -1.98
N VAL A 36 -19.38 18.25 -2.03
CA VAL A 36 -20.56 17.41 -1.91
C VAL A 36 -20.42 16.57 -0.65
N TYR A 37 -21.38 16.67 0.26
CA TYR A 37 -21.37 16.00 1.57
C TYR A 37 -22.58 15.09 1.73
N ASP A 38 -22.44 14.05 2.56
CA ASP A 38 -23.54 13.26 3.09
C ASP A 38 -24.27 14.06 4.18
N ALA A 39 -25.55 14.30 4.01
CA ALA A 39 -26.35 15.09 4.93
C ALA A 39 -26.44 14.46 6.34
N SER A 40 -26.32 13.12 6.45
CA SER A 40 -26.44 12.40 7.72
C SER A 40 -25.15 12.35 8.54
N THR A 41 -23.98 12.39 7.87
CA THR A 41 -22.67 12.26 8.53
C THR A 41 -21.79 13.49 8.44
N GLY A 42 -22.04 14.37 7.44
CA GLY A 42 -21.18 15.50 7.09
C GLY A 42 -19.88 15.10 6.39
N GLU A 43 -19.73 13.84 5.99
CA GLU A 43 -18.56 13.35 5.26
C GLU A 43 -18.64 13.73 3.79
N GLY A 44 -17.47 13.99 3.16
CA GLY A 44 -17.40 14.25 1.72
C GLY A 44 -17.75 13.02 0.89
N ILE A 45 -18.66 13.17 -0.09
CA ILE A 45 -19.06 12.08 -0.99
C ILE A 45 -18.07 11.99 -2.14
N PRO A 46 -17.30 10.90 -2.25
CA PRO A 46 -16.38 10.70 -3.35
C PRO A 46 -17.11 10.33 -4.64
N PHE A 47 -16.53 10.70 -5.78
CA PHE A 47 -16.97 10.32 -7.12
C PHE A 47 -18.41 10.72 -7.49
N ALA A 48 -19.02 11.70 -6.81
CA ALA A 48 -20.29 12.28 -7.21
C ALA A 48 -20.15 13.03 -8.54
N LYS A 49 -21.10 12.84 -9.44
CA LYS A 49 -21.14 13.53 -10.72
C LYS A 49 -21.78 14.90 -10.54
N VAL A 50 -21.04 15.96 -10.85
CA VAL A 50 -21.52 17.34 -10.85
C VAL A 50 -21.60 17.83 -12.28
N VAL A 51 -22.75 18.34 -12.70
CA VAL A 51 -22.98 18.85 -14.06
C VAL A 51 -23.46 20.28 -13.96
N ILE A 52 -22.82 21.18 -14.73
CA ILE A 52 -23.24 22.57 -14.88
C ILE A 52 -23.77 22.80 -16.29
N GLN A 53 -24.94 23.35 -16.41
CA GLN A 53 -25.62 23.64 -17.69
C GLN A 53 -26.18 25.07 -17.71
N PRO A 54 -26.01 25.86 -18.82
CA PRO A 54 -26.66 27.15 -18.94
C PRO A 54 -28.19 27.00 -18.93
N GLU A 55 -28.90 27.84 -18.15
CA GLU A 55 -30.38 27.82 -18.11
C GLU A 55 -31.02 28.09 -19.47
N SER A 56 -30.32 28.80 -20.36
CA SER A 56 -30.81 29.17 -21.72
C SER A 56 -30.69 28.02 -22.74
N SER A 57 -30.08 26.87 -22.38
CA SER A 57 -29.85 25.78 -23.31
C SER A 57 -30.26 24.45 -22.70
N THR A 58 -31.09 23.71 -23.43
CA THR A 58 -31.48 22.33 -23.11
C THR A 58 -30.58 21.30 -23.80
N ASP A 59 -29.63 21.76 -24.64
CA ASP A 59 -28.74 20.90 -25.39
C ASP A 59 -27.67 20.22 -24.49
N ALA A 60 -27.59 18.92 -24.63
CA ALA A 60 -26.58 18.10 -23.91
C ALA A 60 -25.13 18.49 -24.24
N ASP A 61 -24.88 19.06 -25.42
CA ASP A 61 -23.56 19.48 -25.88
C ASP A 61 -23.00 20.70 -25.10
N ASN A 62 -23.85 21.44 -24.40
CA ASN A 62 -23.49 22.60 -23.59
C ASN A 62 -23.27 22.26 -22.10
N GLN A 63 -23.33 20.99 -21.73
CA GLN A 63 -23.10 20.53 -20.37
C GLN A 63 -21.60 20.37 -20.08
N ILE A 64 -21.16 20.93 -18.95
CA ILE A 64 -19.82 20.71 -18.42
C ILE A 64 -19.97 19.84 -17.16
N GLY A 65 -19.30 18.71 -17.13
CA GLY A 65 -19.34 17.80 -15.99
C GLY A 65 -18.01 17.78 -15.23
N ALA A 66 -18.05 17.56 -13.94
CA ALA A 66 -16.92 17.22 -13.07
C ALA A 66 -17.30 16.03 -12.19
N THR A 67 -16.28 15.38 -11.61
CA THR A 67 -16.46 14.31 -10.62
C THR A 67 -15.75 14.74 -9.36
N THR A 68 -16.36 14.53 -8.19
CA THR A 68 -15.72 14.86 -6.90
C THR A 68 -14.52 13.96 -6.63
N ASP A 69 -13.51 14.52 -5.96
CA ASP A 69 -12.40 13.76 -5.42
C ASP A 69 -12.81 12.95 -4.16
N ILE A 70 -11.87 12.28 -3.51
CA ILE A 70 -12.14 11.50 -2.29
C ILE A 70 -12.67 12.32 -1.12
N GLU A 71 -12.44 13.64 -1.11
CA GLU A 71 -12.92 14.58 -0.09
C GLU A 71 -14.26 15.22 -0.46
N GLY A 72 -14.83 14.86 -1.62
CA GLY A 72 -16.06 15.45 -2.15
C GLY A 72 -15.84 16.76 -2.88
N PHE A 73 -14.60 17.16 -3.17
CA PHE A 73 -14.29 18.41 -3.87
C PHE A 73 -14.48 18.30 -5.39
N PHE A 74 -15.08 19.32 -6.00
CA PHE A 74 -15.16 19.48 -7.46
C PHE A 74 -14.75 20.88 -7.89
N SER A 75 -14.33 21.05 -9.16
CA SER A 75 -13.97 22.35 -9.72
C SER A 75 -14.28 22.44 -11.22
N PHE A 76 -14.87 23.56 -11.61
CA PHE A 76 -15.04 24.03 -12.99
C PHE A 76 -14.20 25.30 -13.14
N PRO A 77 -12.97 25.22 -13.62
CA PRO A 77 -12.01 26.34 -13.58
C PRO A 77 -12.28 27.44 -14.61
N SER A 78 -13.21 27.23 -15.54
CA SER A 78 -13.50 28.18 -16.62
C SER A 78 -14.96 28.12 -17.01
N VAL A 79 -15.77 28.92 -16.34
CA VAL A 79 -17.22 29.11 -16.61
C VAL A 79 -17.44 30.54 -17.05
N LYS A 80 -18.24 30.75 -18.11
CA LYS A 80 -18.59 32.09 -18.58
C LYS A 80 -19.59 32.75 -17.62
N LYS A 81 -19.67 34.07 -17.64
CA LYS A 81 -20.70 34.81 -16.90
C LYS A 81 -22.10 34.43 -17.42
N GLY A 82 -23.02 34.14 -16.48
CA GLY A 82 -24.42 33.77 -16.82
C GLY A 82 -25.14 33.05 -15.72
N SER A 83 -26.39 32.69 -15.98
CA SER A 83 -27.20 31.82 -15.10
C SER A 83 -27.08 30.37 -15.53
N TYR A 84 -26.89 29.51 -14.57
CA TYR A 84 -26.66 28.08 -14.76
C TYR A 84 -27.49 27.25 -13.79
N GLN A 85 -27.83 26.05 -14.21
CA GLN A 85 -28.31 24.97 -13.35
C GLN A 85 -27.17 24.01 -13.05
N ILE A 86 -26.92 23.75 -11.77
CA ILE A 86 -26.01 22.70 -11.31
C ILE A 86 -26.86 21.53 -10.85
N THR A 87 -26.45 20.33 -11.29
CA THR A 87 -27.04 19.05 -10.90
C THR A 87 -25.95 18.17 -10.27
N VAL A 88 -26.21 17.72 -9.06
CA VAL A 88 -25.32 16.80 -8.34
C VAL A 88 -25.99 15.43 -8.23
N ARG A 89 -25.31 14.39 -8.70
CA ARG A 89 -25.82 13.02 -8.75
C ARG A 89 -24.82 12.05 -8.15
N ASN A 90 -25.35 11.22 -7.27
CA ASN A 90 -24.68 9.99 -6.84
C ASN A 90 -25.75 8.91 -6.72
N PHE A 91 -25.38 7.67 -6.90
CA PHE A 91 -26.38 6.59 -6.99
C PHE A 91 -27.04 6.25 -5.64
N GLU A 92 -26.32 6.46 -4.54
CA GLU A 92 -26.81 6.19 -3.18
C GLU A 92 -27.66 7.33 -2.63
N TYR A 93 -27.59 8.48 -3.28
CA TYR A 93 -28.15 9.72 -2.76
C TYR A 93 -29.20 10.30 -3.70
N GLU A 94 -30.12 11.05 -3.14
CA GLU A 94 -31.08 11.84 -3.92
C GLU A 94 -30.35 12.88 -4.74
N GLU A 95 -30.90 13.16 -5.94
CA GLU A 95 -30.35 14.15 -6.85
C GLU A 95 -30.65 15.56 -6.32
N VAL A 96 -29.62 16.41 -6.27
CA VAL A 96 -29.79 17.82 -5.91
C VAL A 96 -29.60 18.70 -7.15
N VAL A 97 -30.53 19.59 -7.38
CA VAL A 97 -30.52 20.57 -8.48
C VAL A 97 -30.62 21.98 -7.90
N GLN A 98 -29.68 22.84 -8.28
CA GLN A 98 -29.61 24.23 -7.80
C GLN A 98 -29.31 25.20 -8.94
N ASN A 99 -30.01 26.33 -8.99
CA ASN A 99 -29.70 27.41 -9.90
C ASN A 99 -28.67 28.36 -9.30
N ILE A 100 -27.69 28.75 -10.08
CA ILE A 100 -26.60 29.64 -9.68
C ILE A 100 -26.39 30.76 -10.69
N THR A 101 -25.86 31.91 -10.23
CA THR A 101 -25.42 33.01 -11.09
C THR A 101 -23.93 33.20 -10.99
N VAL A 102 -23.24 33.01 -12.12
CA VAL A 102 -21.78 33.17 -12.25
C VAL A 102 -21.48 34.58 -12.79
N GLY A 103 -20.53 35.28 -12.17
CA GLY A 103 -20.08 36.58 -12.65
C GLY A 103 -20.09 37.70 -11.61
N GLN A 104 -20.47 37.44 -10.36
CA GLN A 104 -20.36 38.38 -9.24
C GLN A 104 -19.01 38.30 -8.53
N LYS A 105 -18.47 37.08 -8.38
CA LYS A 105 -17.15 36.80 -7.77
C LYS A 105 -16.33 36.00 -8.78
N GLU A 106 -15.04 36.19 -8.80
CA GLU A 106 -14.10 35.43 -9.65
C GLU A 106 -14.15 33.92 -9.33
N ILE A 107 -14.31 33.57 -8.06
CA ILE A 107 -14.46 32.20 -7.58
C ILE A 107 -15.77 32.09 -6.80
N LEU A 108 -16.62 31.18 -7.25
CA LEU A 108 -17.86 30.81 -6.56
C LEU A 108 -17.66 29.44 -5.91
N THR A 109 -17.68 29.39 -4.59
CA THR A 109 -17.61 28.13 -3.82
C THR A 109 -19.00 27.72 -3.39
N LEU A 110 -19.39 26.48 -3.70
CA LEU A 110 -20.70 25.90 -3.43
C LEU A 110 -20.59 24.72 -2.46
N ARG A 111 -21.69 24.47 -1.76
CA ARG A 111 -21.84 23.34 -0.85
C ARG A 111 -23.14 22.61 -1.16
N PHE A 112 -23.06 21.30 -1.30
CA PHE A 112 -24.19 20.41 -1.49
C PHE A 112 -24.21 19.37 -0.40
N GLU A 113 -25.35 19.18 0.24
CA GLU A 113 -25.62 18.08 1.18
C GLU A 113 -26.66 17.17 0.52
N LEU A 114 -26.33 15.89 0.38
CA LEU A 114 -27.18 14.91 -0.29
C LEU A 114 -27.73 13.95 0.76
N GLU A 115 -29.03 13.71 0.70
CA GLU A 115 -29.72 12.71 1.52
C GLU A 115 -29.61 11.32 0.88
N LYS A 116 -29.41 10.29 1.71
CA LYS A 116 -29.44 8.91 1.22
C LYS A 116 -30.85 8.53 0.81
N LYS A 117 -30.98 7.82 -0.30
CA LYS A 117 -32.25 7.27 -0.75
C LYS A 117 -32.78 6.28 0.26
N GLU A 118 -34.02 6.42 0.70
CA GLU A 118 -34.68 5.52 1.68
C GLU A 118 -34.83 4.09 1.13
N ASP A 119 -35.09 3.96 -0.17
CA ASP A 119 -35.19 2.69 -0.90
C ASP A 119 -34.02 2.54 -1.89
N VAL A 120 -32.79 2.46 -1.41
CA VAL A 120 -31.75 1.84 -2.23
C VAL A 120 -32.03 0.33 -2.23
N LYS A 121 -33.10 -0.09 -2.92
CA LYS A 121 -33.03 -1.35 -3.64
C LYS A 121 -31.75 -1.22 -4.43
N GLU A 122 -30.71 -1.94 -4.04
CA GLU A 122 -29.44 -1.99 -4.75
C GLU A 122 -29.70 -2.22 -6.24
N ILE A 123 -30.01 -1.13 -6.92
CA ILE A 123 -30.36 -1.12 -8.34
C ILE A 123 -29.04 -1.25 -9.07
N GLU A 124 -28.93 -2.40 -9.70
CA GLU A 124 -28.09 -2.68 -10.86
C GLU A 124 -26.75 -1.94 -10.96
N GLY A 125 -25.68 -2.63 -10.59
CA GLY A 125 -24.34 -2.39 -11.18
C GLY A 125 -23.73 -1.00 -11.01
N VAL A 126 -23.86 -0.39 -9.88
CA VAL A 126 -23.72 1.07 -9.71
C VAL A 126 -22.28 1.59 -9.58
N ASN A 127 -21.31 0.78 -9.29
CA ASN A 127 -19.90 1.22 -9.40
C ASN A 127 -19.46 1.50 -10.85
N VAL A 128 -20.31 1.21 -11.84
CA VAL A 128 -19.97 1.35 -13.26
C VAL A 128 -20.11 2.78 -13.78
N PHE A 129 -21.05 3.57 -13.26
CA PHE A 129 -21.37 4.88 -13.87
C PHE A 129 -20.55 6.07 -13.36
N ALA A 130 -20.15 6.09 -12.10
CA ALA A 130 -19.27 7.16 -11.60
C ALA A 130 -17.84 7.03 -12.18
N ASP A 131 -17.47 5.81 -12.53
CA ASP A 131 -16.15 5.44 -13.04
C ASP A 131 -15.93 5.77 -14.53
N ASP A 132 -16.99 5.83 -15.36
CA ASP A 132 -16.86 5.97 -16.82
C ASP A 132 -16.16 7.25 -17.28
N ARG A 133 -16.36 8.39 -16.59
CA ARG A 133 -15.69 9.63 -16.94
C ARG A 133 -14.25 9.65 -16.40
N SER A 134 -14.02 9.21 -15.17
CA SER A 134 -12.69 9.13 -14.59
C SER A 134 -11.81 8.17 -15.40
N LYS A 135 -12.36 7.05 -15.84
CA LYS A 135 -11.70 6.13 -16.78
C LYS A 135 -11.23 6.79 -18.05
N ARG A 136 -11.94 7.82 -18.56
CA ARG A 136 -11.61 8.53 -19.80
C ARG A 136 -10.67 9.72 -19.61
N THR A 137 -10.72 10.39 -18.45
CA THR A 137 -10.02 11.67 -18.20
C THR A 137 -8.80 11.56 -17.28
N LYS A 138 -8.60 10.41 -16.64
CA LYS A 138 -7.41 10.15 -15.79
C LYS A 138 -6.57 9.03 -16.37
N VAL A 139 -5.25 9.14 -16.22
CA VAL A 139 -4.33 8.04 -16.54
C VAL A 139 -4.20 7.19 -15.28
N GLU A 140 -4.98 6.11 -15.21
CA GLU A 140 -4.91 5.14 -14.13
C GLU A 140 -4.29 3.86 -14.69
N MET A 141 -2.97 3.76 -14.60
CA MET A 141 -2.21 2.59 -15.02
C MET A 141 -1.73 1.84 -13.78
N SER A 142 -1.97 0.53 -13.75
CA SER A 142 -1.57 -0.33 -12.63
C SER A 142 -2.14 0.11 -11.27
N VAL A 143 -3.30 0.75 -11.28
CA VAL A 143 -3.98 1.25 -10.08
C VAL A 143 -5.22 0.42 -9.80
N ASN A 144 -5.32 -0.12 -8.59
CA ASN A 144 -6.53 -0.73 -8.07
C ASN A 144 -7.05 0.14 -6.92
N LYS A 145 -8.26 0.67 -7.08
CA LYS A 145 -8.93 1.46 -6.05
C LYS A 145 -9.97 0.60 -5.37
N LEU A 146 -9.88 0.53 -4.06
CA LEU A 146 -10.81 -0.19 -3.21
C LEU A 146 -11.43 0.80 -2.23
N ASP A 147 -12.72 0.97 -2.32
CA ASP A 147 -13.54 1.61 -1.30
C ASP A 147 -14.00 0.57 -0.26
N LYS A 148 -14.67 1.01 0.78
CA LYS A 148 -15.22 0.14 1.81
C LYS A 148 -16.07 -0.99 1.22
N LYS A 149 -16.95 -0.69 0.25
CA LYS A 149 -17.81 -1.70 -0.40
C LYS A 149 -17.04 -2.68 -1.26
N GLY A 150 -16.01 -2.22 -1.96
CA GLY A 150 -15.10 -3.08 -2.70
C GLY A 150 -14.39 -4.07 -1.78
N LEU A 151 -13.94 -3.60 -0.60
CA LEU A 151 -13.32 -4.44 0.42
C LEU A 151 -14.30 -5.44 1.04
N GLU A 152 -15.53 -5.03 1.35
CA GLU A 152 -16.56 -5.90 1.91
C GLU A 152 -16.96 -7.06 0.99
N ARG A 153 -16.80 -6.92 -0.33
CA ARG A 153 -17.08 -7.95 -1.35
C ARG A 153 -15.96 -8.96 -1.52
N LEU A 154 -14.77 -8.66 -1.03
CA LEU A 154 -13.66 -9.59 -1.10
C LEU A 154 -13.68 -10.49 0.14
N PRO A 155 -13.62 -11.83 -0.02
CA PRO A 155 -13.65 -12.73 1.12
C PRO A 155 -12.43 -12.55 1.98
N SER A 156 -12.67 -12.55 3.26
CA SER A 156 -11.70 -12.29 4.30
C SER A 156 -11.26 -13.57 5.01
N PHE A 157 -10.15 -13.48 5.70
CA PHE A 157 -9.71 -14.52 6.62
C PHE A 157 -10.43 -14.35 7.98
N GLY A 158 -10.86 -15.45 8.57
CA GLY A 158 -11.30 -15.46 9.96
C GLY A 158 -12.61 -14.71 10.26
N ALA A 159 -13.55 -14.63 9.33
CA ALA A 159 -14.82 -13.91 9.46
C ALA A 159 -14.67 -12.38 9.67
N GLU A 160 -13.55 -11.83 9.24
CA GLU A 160 -13.24 -10.39 9.31
C GLU A 160 -12.74 -9.90 7.95
N ASN A 161 -13.27 -8.76 7.48
CA ASN A 161 -12.73 -8.14 6.27
C ASN A 161 -11.34 -7.59 6.55
N ASP A 162 -10.39 -7.85 5.66
CA ASP A 162 -9.01 -7.44 5.80
C ASP A 162 -8.47 -6.83 4.49
N ILE A 163 -7.85 -5.66 4.58
CA ILE A 163 -7.38 -4.93 3.41
C ILE A 163 -6.18 -5.61 2.75
N VAL A 164 -5.30 -6.22 3.53
CA VAL A 164 -4.12 -6.91 2.98
C VAL A 164 -4.53 -8.18 2.26
N SER A 165 -5.51 -8.90 2.79
CA SER A 165 -6.14 -10.04 2.08
C SER A 165 -6.80 -9.60 0.77
N ALA A 166 -7.41 -8.40 0.74
CA ALA A 166 -7.94 -7.82 -0.49
C ALA A 166 -6.85 -7.43 -1.49
N PHE A 167 -5.70 -6.95 -1.02
CA PHE A 167 -4.55 -6.66 -1.87
C PHE A 167 -3.94 -7.91 -2.49
N ALA A 168 -3.88 -9.01 -1.73
CA ALA A 168 -3.35 -10.27 -2.21
C ALA A 168 -4.10 -10.86 -3.43
N VAL A 169 -5.34 -10.43 -3.67
CA VAL A 169 -6.12 -10.83 -4.86
C VAL A 169 -6.07 -9.82 -6.00
N THR A 170 -5.25 -8.77 -5.90
CA THR A 170 -5.06 -7.80 -6.98
C THR A 170 -3.97 -8.24 -7.97
N PRO A 171 -4.03 -7.79 -9.25
CA PRO A 171 -3.02 -8.13 -10.24
C PRO A 171 -1.61 -7.74 -9.86
N GLY A 172 -0.63 -8.62 -10.13
CA GLY A 172 0.79 -8.35 -9.90
C GLY A 172 1.26 -8.44 -8.44
N VAL A 173 0.38 -8.83 -7.52
CA VAL A 173 0.71 -9.03 -6.10
C VAL A 173 0.92 -10.52 -5.82
N VAL A 174 2.01 -10.83 -5.14
CA VAL A 174 2.38 -12.18 -4.70
C VAL A 174 2.57 -12.15 -3.19
N THR A 175 2.01 -13.16 -2.51
CA THR A 175 2.23 -13.41 -1.07
C THR A 175 2.92 -14.76 -0.89
N THR A 176 3.55 -14.98 0.24
CA THR A 176 4.20 -16.26 0.56
C THR A 176 3.23 -17.37 0.97
N GLY A 177 1.94 -17.09 0.97
CA GLY A 177 0.85 -17.99 1.36
C GLY A 177 0.05 -17.42 2.52
N ASP A 178 -0.43 -18.29 3.41
CA ASP A 178 -1.27 -17.91 4.56
C ASP A 178 -0.47 -17.23 5.65
N GLN A 179 0.76 -17.63 5.80
CA GLN A 179 1.73 -17.13 6.78
C GLN A 179 2.89 -16.47 6.03
N GLY A 180 3.65 -15.65 6.73
CA GLY A 180 4.83 -15.01 6.16
C GLY A 180 4.70 -13.50 6.00
N GLY A 181 3.52 -12.94 6.06
CA GLY A 181 3.25 -11.51 6.23
C GLY A 181 3.95 -10.57 5.23
N GLN A 182 4.09 -10.98 3.98
CA GLN A 182 4.90 -10.26 3.02
C GLN A 182 4.16 -10.04 1.71
N ILE A 183 4.28 -8.83 1.19
CA ILE A 183 3.70 -8.44 -0.10
C ILE A 183 4.83 -8.15 -1.08
N TYR A 184 4.92 -8.95 -2.12
CA TYR A 184 5.82 -8.75 -3.24
C TYR A 184 5.05 -8.24 -4.45
N VAL A 185 5.53 -7.18 -5.08
CA VAL A 185 4.80 -6.54 -6.18
C VAL A 185 5.68 -6.45 -7.42
N ARG A 186 5.33 -7.25 -8.44
CA ARG A 186 6.01 -7.24 -9.75
C ARG A 186 7.54 -7.23 -9.60
N GLY A 187 8.08 -8.21 -8.88
CA GLY A 187 9.52 -8.38 -8.68
C GLY A 187 10.16 -7.47 -7.61
N GLY A 188 9.37 -6.69 -6.88
CA GLY A 188 9.83 -5.91 -5.75
C GLY A 188 9.64 -6.62 -4.42
N THR A 189 10.53 -6.35 -3.46
CA THR A 189 10.50 -6.86 -2.10
C THR A 189 9.58 -6.02 -1.20
N PRO A 190 9.14 -6.50 -0.02
CA PRO A 190 8.23 -5.80 0.87
C PRO A 190 8.68 -4.39 1.24
N ILE A 191 9.97 -4.17 1.52
CA ILE A 191 10.51 -2.86 1.87
C ILE A 191 10.58 -1.87 0.69
N GLN A 192 10.44 -2.37 -0.54
CA GLN A 192 10.39 -1.55 -1.76
C GLN A 192 8.98 -1.03 -2.06
N ASN A 193 8.00 -1.40 -1.24
CA ASN A 193 6.64 -0.89 -1.28
C ASN A 193 6.51 0.30 -0.32
N LEU A 194 5.89 1.38 -0.75
CA LEU A 194 5.43 2.44 0.13
C LEU A 194 4.04 2.11 0.63
N ILE A 195 3.86 2.01 1.93
CA ILE A 195 2.55 1.82 2.55
C ILE A 195 2.28 3.01 3.45
N THR A 196 1.19 3.73 3.19
CA THR A 196 0.81 4.91 3.97
C THR A 196 -0.57 4.77 4.58
N LEU A 197 -0.74 5.32 5.77
CA LEU A 197 -2.01 5.52 6.44
C LEU A 197 -2.18 7.01 6.74
N ASP A 198 -3.17 7.65 6.13
CA ASP A 198 -3.36 9.11 6.22
C ASP A 198 -2.06 9.90 5.90
N GLY A 199 -1.25 9.41 4.94
CA GLY A 199 0.04 9.98 4.54
C GLY A 199 1.23 9.58 5.43
N MET A 200 1.04 8.92 6.57
CA MET A 200 2.10 8.44 7.44
C MET A 200 2.60 7.06 6.99
N THR A 201 3.91 6.86 6.92
CA THR A 201 4.52 5.57 6.54
C THR A 201 4.29 4.50 7.59
N ILE A 202 3.77 3.34 7.16
CA ILE A 202 3.63 2.10 7.93
C ILE A 202 4.71 1.12 7.46
N TYR A 203 5.62 0.75 8.35
CA TYR A 203 6.77 -0.11 8.00
C TYR A 203 6.41 -1.60 7.96
N ASN A 204 5.52 -2.04 8.85
CA ASN A 204 4.96 -3.39 8.84
C ASN A 204 3.43 -3.33 8.89
N PRO A 205 2.73 -3.73 7.81
CA PRO A 205 1.28 -3.67 7.76
C PRO A 205 0.58 -4.90 8.32
N PHE A 206 1.30 -5.84 8.95
CA PHE A 206 0.80 -7.15 9.32
C PHE A 206 0.80 -7.41 10.82
N HIS A 207 -0.15 -8.22 11.25
CA HIS A 207 -0.18 -8.94 12.51
C HIS A 207 0.03 -10.45 12.32
N SER A 208 0.43 -11.12 13.41
CA SER A 208 0.44 -12.59 13.48
C SER A 208 1.11 -13.23 12.27
N ILE A 209 2.23 -12.66 11.86
CA ILE A 209 3.03 -13.11 10.69
C ILE A 209 2.21 -13.14 9.40
N GLY A 210 1.24 -12.23 9.23
CA GLY A 210 0.51 -12.03 7.97
C GLY A 210 -0.92 -12.50 7.91
N PHE A 211 -1.49 -12.99 8.99
CA PHE A 211 -2.91 -13.38 9.01
C PHE A 211 -3.85 -12.19 8.96
N PHE A 212 -3.51 -11.11 9.63
CA PHE A 212 -4.32 -9.91 9.74
C PHE A 212 -3.48 -8.68 9.41
N SER A 213 -4.14 -7.60 9.03
CA SER A 213 -3.50 -6.30 8.87
C SER A 213 -3.68 -5.40 10.07
N VAL A 214 -2.77 -4.44 10.23
CA VAL A 214 -2.86 -3.38 11.23
C VAL A 214 -4.01 -2.39 10.95
N PHE A 215 -4.61 -2.45 9.77
CA PHE A 215 -5.64 -1.53 9.33
C PHE A 215 -7.04 -1.96 9.79
N GLU A 216 -7.88 -0.99 10.15
CA GLU A 216 -9.29 -1.21 10.46
C GLU A 216 -10.15 -0.89 9.24
N THR A 217 -10.78 -1.92 8.66
CA THR A 217 -11.56 -1.80 7.42
C THR A 217 -12.80 -0.91 7.55
N GLU A 218 -13.38 -0.81 8.75
CA GLU A 218 -14.53 0.09 9.01
C GLU A 218 -14.16 1.58 8.87
N LEU A 219 -12.88 1.90 9.01
CA LEU A 219 -12.37 3.26 8.92
C LEU A 219 -11.93 3.64 7.51
N ILE A 220 -11.80 2.68 6.59
CA ILE A 220 -11.28 2.96 5.25
C ILE A 220 -12.26 3.82 4.45
N LYS A 221 -11.78 4.97 3.99
CA LYS A 221 -12.42 5.82 2.99
C LYS A 221 -12.01 5.42 1.58
N SER A 222 -10.70 5.29 1.37
CA SER A 222 -10.12 4.81 0.11
C SER A 222 -8.82 4.08 0.37
N ALA A 223 -8.53 3.09 -0.48
CA ALA A 223 -7.26 2.42 -0.56
C ALA A 223 -6.86 2.31 -2.03
N GLU A 224 -5.74 2.91 -2.38
CA GLU A 224 -5.22 2.93 -3.73
C GLU A 224 -3.91 2.13 -3.79
N ILE A 225 -3.84 1.16 -4.68
CA ILE A 225 -2.67 0.32 -4.89
C ILE A 225 -2.12 0.58 -6.27
N TYR A 226 -0.90 1.07 -6.33
CA TYR A 226 -0.13 1.28 -7.54
C TYR A 226 0.92 0.18 -7.64
N THR A 227 0.73 -0.81 -8.52
CA THR A 227 1.68 -1.92 -8.69
C THR A 227 2.87 -1.57 -9.58
N GLY A 228 2.96 -0.32 -10.02
CA GLY A 228 4.06 0.29 -10.77
C GLY A 228 3.58 1.49 -11.56
N GLY A 229 4.50 2.25 -12.16
CA GLY A 229 4.17 3.42 -12.97
C GLY A 229 3.48 4.56 -12.20
N PHE A 230 3.66 4.64 -10.88
CA PHE A 230 3.03 5.66 -10.04
C PHE A 230 3.59 7.06 -10.32
N SER A 231 2.75 8.08 -10.06
CA SER A 231 3.03 9.49 -10.39
C SER A 231 4.17 10.09 -9.56
N SER A 232 4.64 11.29 -9.94
CA SER A 232 5.82 11.92 -9.32
C SER A 232 5.58 12.43 -7.90
N GLU A 233 4.34 12.46 -7.42
CA GLU A 233 4.01 12.78 -6.01
C GLU A 233 4.57 11.76 -5.03
N TYR A 234 4.60 10.48 -5.41
CA TYR A 234 5.17 9.42 -4.59
C TYR A 234 6.66 9.22 -4.86
N GLY A 235 7.47 9.11 -3.81
CA GLY A 235 8.91 8.92 -3.88
C GLY A 235 9.44 7.94 -2.84
N GLY A 236 10.77 7.76 -2.82
CA GLY A 236 11.47 6.98 -1.80
C GLY A 236 11.24 5.47 -1.83
N ARG A 237 10.53 4.94 -2.85
CA ARG A 237 10.31 3.49 -3.07
C ARG A 237 10.35 3.17 -4.56
N ILE A 238 10.71 1.90 -4.87
CA ILE A 238 10.97 1.46 -6.24
C ILE A 238 10.04 0.36 -6.75
N ALA A 239 9.12 -0.18 -5.94
CA ALA A 239 8.27 -1.28 -6.40
C ALA A 239 6.81 -0.87 -6.56
N SER A 240 6.16 -0.44 -5.49
CA SER A 240 4.74 -0.11 -5.46
C SER A 240 4.40 0.97 -4.44
N VAL A 241 3.18 1.48 -4.50
CA VAL A 241 2.60 2.36 -3.49
C VAL A 241 1.24 1.80 -3.07
N MET A 242 0.95 1.85 -1.79
CA MET A 242 -0.29 1.47 -1.16
C MET A 242 -0.71 2.61 -0.24
N ASP A 243 -1.62 3.43 -0.72
CA ASP A 243 -2.07 4.64 -0.03
C ASP A 243 -3.46 4.44 0.56
N ILE A 244 -3.53 4.43 1.89
CA ILE A 244 -4.74 4.17 2.66
C ILE A 244 -5.15 5.44 3.37
N THR A 245 -6.37 5.89 3.12
CA THR A 245 -6.97 7.04 3.79
C THR A 245 -8.15 6.59 4.63
N TYR A 246 -8.15 6.95 5.91
CA TYR A 246 -9.26 6.73 6.80
C TYR A 246 -10.26 7.87 6.73
N ARG A 247 -11.55 7.53 6.90
CA ARG A 247 -12.66 8.49 6.95
C ARG A 247 -12.63 9.35 8.22
N ASP A 248 -13.35 10.42 8.19
CA ASP A 248 -13.65 11.19 9.38
C ASP A 248 -14.75 10.52 10.22
N GLY A 249 -14.89 10.91 11.46
CA GLY A 249 -16.02 10.51 12.28
C GLY A 249 -17.31 11.22 11.86
N ASN A 250 -18.45 10.70 12.33
CA ASN A 250 -19.73 11.33 12.13
C ASN A 250 -19.79 12.70 12.81
N MET A 251 -20.12 13.77 12.05
CA MET A 251 -20.20 15.15 12.55
C MET A 251 -21.56 15.49 13.16
N LYS A 252 -22.57 14.64 12.96
CA LYS A 252 -23.97 14.90 13.32
C LYS A 252 -24.41 14.09 14.54
N GLU A 253 -24.07 12.79 14.59
CA GLU A 253 -24.57 11.84 15.58
C GLU A 253 -23.43 10.98 16.17
N PHE A 254 -23.61 10.59 17.43
CA PHE A 254 -22.73 9.60 18.08
C PHE A 254 -23.18 8.20 17.67
N GLY A 255 -22.20 7.35 17.36
CA GLY A 255 -22.44 5.97 16.98
C GLY A 255 -21.20 5.11 17.08
N GLY A 256 -21.35 3.85 16.74
CA GLY A 256 -20.20 2.94 16.76
C GLY A 256 -20.53 1.55 16.23
N LYS A 257 -19.50 0.71 16.21
CA LYS A 257 -19.60 -0.71 15.86
C LYS A 257 -18.75 -1.54 16.81
N ALA A 258 -19.33 -2.57 17.41
CA ALA A 258 -18.61 -3.59 18.16
C ALA A 258 -18.64 -4.92 17.38
N SER A 259 -17.51 -5.61 17.32
CA SER A 259 -17.41 -6.91 16.64
C SER A 259 -16.61 -7.88 17.50
N ILE A 260 -16.98 -9.15 17.43
CA ILE A 260 -16.27 -10.23 18.12
C ILE A 260 -16.22 -11.47 17.23
N SER A 261 -15.06 -12.10 17.19
CA SER A 261 -14.80 -13.38 16.54
C SER A 261 -13.84 -14.21 17.41
N PRO A 262 -13.59 -15.49 17.11
CA PRO A 262 -12.55 -16.26 17.81
C PRO A 262 -11.15 -15.65 17.70
N PHE A 263 -10.90 -14.83 16.69
CA PHE A 263 -9.59 -14.26 16.43
C PHE A 263 -9.38 -12.95 17.17
N MET A 264 -10.42 -12.10 17.27
CA MET A 264 -10.28 -10.74 17.81
C MET A 264 -11.61 -10.14 18.26
N GLY A 265 -11.51 -9.17 19.18
CA GLY A 265 -12.56 -8.22 19.51
C GLY A 265 -12.23 -6.84 18.96
N LYS A 266 -13.22 -6.13 18.41
CA LYS A 266 -13.07 -4.79 17.83
C LYS A 266 -14.14 -3.84 18.34
N LEU A 267 -13.76 -2.58 18.50
CA LEU A 267 -14.65 -1.48 18.87
C LEU A 267 -14.30 -0.24 18.03
N VAL A 268 -15.29 0.33 17.38
CA VAL A 268 -15.23 1.62 16.72
C VAL A 268 -16.24 2.54 17.36
N LEU A 269 -15.82 3.75 17.73
CA LEU A 269 -16.66 4.81 18.28
C LEU A 269 -16.43 6.09 17.47
N GLU A 270 -17.50 6.81 17.16
CA GLU A 270 -17.42 8.05 16.42
C GLU A 270 -18.51 9.03 16.83
N GLY A 271 -18.28 10.31 16.61
CA GLY A 271 -19.27 11.32 16.90
C GLY A 271 -18.75 12.75 16.73
N PRO A 272 -19.62 13.75 16.96
CA PRO A 272 -19.24 15.14 16.90
C PRO A 272 -18.32 15.52 18.05
N LEU A 273 -17.26 16.30 17.76
CA LEU A 273 -16.46 17.01 18.78
C LEU A 273 -17.22 18.23 19.29
N PHE A 274 -17.91 18.90 18.40
CA PHE A 274 -18.81 20.01 18.70
C PHE A 274 -19.86 20.12 17.59
N ILE A 275 -21.07 20.53 17.98
CA ILE A 275 -22.15 20.83 17.04
C ILE A 275 -22.24 22.36 16.95
N PRO A 276 -22.12 22.94 15.74
CA PRO A 276 -22.26 24.39 15.56
C PRO A 276 -23.64 24.87 16.01
N LYS A 277 -23.72 26.09 16.55
CA LYS A 277 -25.00 26.70 16.91
C LYS A 277 -25.92 26.94 15.72
N ASP A 278 -25.33 27.17 14.55
CA ASP A 278 -26.00 27.32 13.27
C ASP A 278 -25.68 26.05 12.44
N GLU A 279 -26.65 25.18 12.29
CA GLU A 279 -26.51 23.91 11.54
C GLU A 279 -26.21 24.16 10.06
N ASP A 280 -26.68 25.28 9.50
CA ASP A 280 -26.42 25.68 8.12
C ASP A 280 -25.03 26.29 7.91
N SER A 281 -24.30 26.59 8.99
CA SER A 281 -22.96 27.19 8.89
C SER A 281 -21.93 26.34 8.15
N GLY A 282 -22.15 25.02 8.07
CA GLY A 282 -21.23 24.10 7.43
C GLY A 282 -19.93 23.87 8.16
N ASN A 283 -19.71 24.52 9.29
CA ASN A 283 -18.61 24.24 10.21
C ASN A 283 -18.91 22.95 10.97
N GLY A 284 -17.89 22.22 11.39
CA GLY A 284 -18.09 21.02 12.19
C GLY A 284 -16.79 20.41 12.66
N GLY A 285 -16.89 19.55 13.64
CA GLY A 285 -15.79 18.75 14.11
C GLY A 285 -16.26 17.36 14.51
N SER A 286 -15.45 16.36 14.22
CA SER A 286 -15.74 14.95 14.55
C SER A 286 -14.53 14.26 15.12
N PHE A 287 -14.80 13.18 15.84
CA PHE A 287 -13.77 12.20 16.21
C PHE A 287 -14.17 10.80 15.76
N ILE A 288 -13.17 9.97 15.55
CA ILE A 288 -13.31 8.53 15.37
C ILE A 288 -12.21 7.85 16.17
N PHE A 289 -12.56 6.77 16.84
CA PHE A 289 -11.67 5.95 17.64
C PHE A 289 -11.89 4.49 17.30
N SER A 290 -10.83 3.72 17.18
CA SER A 290 -10.88 2.27 16.95
C SER A 290 -9.90 1.57 17.87
N SER A 291 -10.33 0.42 18.40
CA SER A 291 -9.48 -0.51 19.12
C SER A 291 -9.75 -1.92 18.63
N LYS A 292 -8.68 -2.69 18.43
CA LYS A 292 -8.73 -4.09 18.01
C LYS A 292 -7.75 -4.89 18.88
N HIS A 293 -8.20 -6.02 19.44
CA HIS A 293 -7.37 -6.88 20.28
C HIS A 293 -7.56 -8.34 19.92
N SER A 294 -6.47 -9.09 19.85
CA SER A 294 -6.45 -10.52 19.58
C SER A 294 -7.07 -11.30 20.75
N LEU A 295 -7.87 -12.31 20.43
CA LEU A 295 -8.40 -13.28 21.39
C LEU A 295 -7.78 -14.67 21.23
N LEU A 296 -6.78 -14.82 20.34
CA LEU A 296 -6.19 -16.10 19.95
C LEU A 296 -5.54 -16.86 21.10
N ASP A 297 -4.95 -16.18 22.07
CA ASP A 297 -4.39 -16.80 23.27
C ASP A 297 -5.41 -17.63 24.05
N TYR A 298 -6.70 -17.22 24.01
CA TYR A 298 -7.79 -17.88 24.73
C TYR A 298 -8.59 -18.82 23.84
N SER A 299 -8.92 -18.35 22.62
CA SER A 299 -9.85 -19.04 21.74
C SER A 299 -9.20 -20.22 21.01
N ALA A 300 -7.93 -20.10 20.60
CA ALA A 300 -7.29 -21.10 19.76
C ALA A 300 -7.15 -22.46 20.47
N ARG A 301 -6.80 -22.48 21.74
CA ARG A 301 -6.68 -23.72 22.54
C ARG A 301 -8.01 -24.46 22.68
N THR A 302 -9.12 -23.73 22.67
CA THR A 302 -10.47 -24.30 22.87
C THR A 302 -11.13 -24.65 21.54
N ILE A 303 -11.03 -23.78 20.54
CA ILE A 303 -11.77 -23.89 19.28
C ILE A 303 -10.93 -24.63 18.21
N TYR A 304 -9.61 -24.47 18.25
CA TYR A 304 -8.67 -25.01 17.25
C TYR A 304 -7.58 -25.90 17.89
N PRO A 305 -7.95 -26.90 18.75
CA PRO A 305 -6.96 -27.73 19.45
C PRO A 305 -6.10 -28.57 18.49
N TYR A 306 -6.54 -28.78 17.25
CA TYR A 306 -5.80 -29.48 16.21
C TYR A 306 -4.75 -28.61 15.51
N ALA A 307 -4.76 -27.29 15.73
CA ALA A 307 -3.75 -26.39 15.22
C ALA A 307 -2.59 -26.31 16.24
N ASN A 308 -1.36 -26.48 15.76
CA ASN A 308 -0.15 -26.40 16.60
C ASN A 308 -0.18 -27.39 17.79
N ASP A 309 -0.54 -28.65 17.54
CA ASP A 309 -0.52 -29.76 18.51
C ASP A 309 -1.22 -29.48 19.88
N GLY A 310 -2.25 -28.64 19.85
CA GLY A 310 -3.03 -28.27 21.03
C GLY A 310 -2.45 -27.13 21.87
N GLU A 311 -1.30 -26.60 21.55
CA GLU A 311 -0.71 -25.45 22.24
C GLU A 311 -1.42 -24.12 21.90
N GLY A 312 -2.32 -24.14 20.91
CA GLY A 312 -3.02 -22.96 20.40
C GLY A 312 -2.19 -22.15 19.39
N MET A 313 -2.74 -21.08 18.93
CA MET A 313 -2.03 -20.18 17.99
C MET A 313 -1.17 -19.20 18.79
N PRO A 314 0.13 -19.08 18.49
CA PRO A 314 1.10 -18.32 19.30
C PRO A 314 1.04 -16.80 19.08
N PHE A 315 -0.10 -16.23 18.74
CA PHE A 315 -0.25 -14.87 18.27
C PHE A 315 -1.09 -14.02 19.23
N ASN A 316 -0.58 -12.83 19.56
CA ASN A 316 -1.33 -11.82 20.31
C ASN A 316 -1.03 -10.43 19.74
N PHE A 317 -2.05 -9.61 19.52
CA PHE A 317 -1.86 -8.26 19.02
C PHE A 317 -2.90 -7.28 19.57
N THR A 318 -2.55 -5.99 19.53
CA THR A 318 -3.42 -4.89 19.93
C THR A 318 -3.19 -3.70 19.00
N ASP A 319 -4.31 -3.13 18.49
CA ASP A 319 -4.31 -1.88 17.72
C ASP A 319 -5.17 -0.83 18.39
N ILE A 320 -4.72 0.40 18.31
CA ILE A 320 -5.47 1.58 18.70
C ILE A 320 -5.26 2.65 17.63
N TYR A 321 -6.34 3.26 17.18
CA TYR A 321 -6.31 4.41 16.28
C TYR A 321 -7.30 5.46 16.74
N GLY A 322 -6.91 6.73 16.61
CA GLY A 322 -7.80 7.87 16.87
C GLY A 322 -7.55 8.99 15.88
N LYS A 323 -8.61 9.66 15.44
CA LYS A 323 -8.57 10.81 14.53
C LYS A 323 -9.58 11.85 14.96
N ALA A 324 -9.17 13.10 14.99
CA ALA A 324 -10.01 14.27 15.25
C ALA A 324 -9.94 15.19 14.03
N THR A 325 -11.07 15.62 13.50
CA THR A 325 -11.15 16.47 12.32
C THR A 325 -12.00 17.70 12.60
N VAL A 326 -11.53 18.86 12.13
CA VAL A 326 -12.29 20.12 12.14
C VAL A 326 -12.39 20.62 10.70
N LYS A 327 -13.60 21.06 10.32
CA LYS A 327 -13.93 21.53 8.97
C LYS A 327 -14.56 22.93 9.03
N SER A 328 -14.17 23.79 8.12
CA SER A 328 -14.79 25.10 7.93
C SER A 328 -15.94 25.04 6.91
N SER A 329 -16.80 26.06 6.91
CA SER A 329 -17.90 26.25 5.97
C SER A 329 -17.45 26.24 4.48
N GLU A 330 -16.24 26.70 4.22
CA GLU A 330 -15.68 26.79 2.89
C GLU A 330 -14.96 25.51 2.43
N GLY A 331 -14.94 24.46 3.29
CA GLY A 331 -14.35 23.17 3.00
C GLY A 331 -12.88 23.05 3.37
N SER A 332 -12.25 24.07 3.98
CA SER A 332 -10.92 23.90 4.58
C SER A 332 -11.04 22.96 5.78
N ARG A 333 -10.06 22.06 5.92
CA ARG A 333 -10.09 20.97 6.88
C ARG A 333 -8.73 20.80 7.54
N VAL A 334 -8.73 20.45 8.82
CA VAL A 334 -7.55 20.02 9.57
C VAL A 334 -7.90 18.75 10.32
N SER A 335 -7.06 17.73 10.23
CA SER A 335 -7.20 16.47 10.95
C SER A 335 -5.92 16.17 11.72
N ALA A 336 -6.04 15.73 12.97
CA ALA A 336 -4.96 15.16 13.74
C ALA A 336 -5.29 13.70 14.06
N PHE A 337 -4.30 12.83 13.95
CA PHE A 337 -4.49 11.39 14.18
C PHE A 337 -3.29 10.76 14.88
N GLY A 338 -3.54 9.63 15.51
CA GLY A 338 -2.51 8.81 16.11
C GLY A 338 -2.87 7.34 16.03
N PHE A 339 -1.84 6.51 15.99
CA PHE A 339 -2.00 5.07 15.96
C PHE A 339 -0.95 4.38 16.82
N TYR A 340 -1.31 3.22 17.35
CA TYR A 340 -0.47 2.30 18.08
C TYR A 340 -0.81 0.87 17.68
N ASN A 341 0.20 0.05 17.43
CA ASN A 341 0.04 -1.39 17.36
C ASN A 341 1.17 -2.10 18.09
N SER A 342 0.87 -3.25 18.69
CA SER A 342 1.86 -4.19 19.20
C SER A 342 1.46 -5.60 18.84
N ASP A 343 2.44 -6.42 18.60
CA ASP A 343 2.26 -7.83 18.23
C ASP A 343 3.30 -8.70 18.95
N ARG A 344 2.88 -9.89 19.33
CA ARG A 344 3.70 -10.88 19.97
C ARG A 344 3.43 -12.25 19.36
N VAL A 345 4.50 -12.89 18.93
CA VAL A 345 4.49 -14.26 18.45
C VAL A 345 5.44 -15.08 19.32
N ASN A 346 4.90 -16.07 20.02
CA ASN A 346 5.69 -16.89 20.94
C ASN A 346 5.53 -18.38 20.61
N TYR A 347 6.57 -18.95 20.01
CA TYR A 347 6.70 -20.39 19.84
C TYR A 347 7.47 -20.94 21.03
N PRO A 348 6.81 -21.63 22.00
CA PRO A 348 7.46 -22.08 23.22
C PRO A 348 8.72 -22.91 22.93
N ASN A 349 9.82 -22.55 23.58
CA ASN A 349 11.14 -23.19 23.46
C ASN A 349 11.79 -23.13 22.05
N ILE A 350 11.24 -22.35 21.11
CA ILE A 350 11.75 -22.22 19.75
C ILE A 350 12.17 -20.78 19.48
N ALA A 351 11.22 -19.84 19.53
CA ALA A 351 11.50 -18.45 19.22
C ALA A 351 10.43 -17.50 19.77
N GLU A 352 10.83 -16.28 20.08
CA GLU A 352 9.93 -15.18 20.43
C GLU A 352 10.18 -14.00 19.49
N LEU A 353 9.12 -13.50 18.85
CA LEU A 353 9.14 -12.36 17.98
C LEU A 353 8.12 -11.33 18.47
N ASN A 354 8.58 -10.15 18.82
CA ASN A 354 7.75 -9.05 19.24
C ASN A 354 7.98 -7.86 18.31
N TRP A 355 6.93 -7.11 17.99
CA TRP A 355 7.09 -5.81 17.35
C TRP A 355 6.07 -4.82 17.87
N GLU A 356 6.45 -3.57 17.81
CA GLU A 356 5.66 -2.44 18.21
C GLU A 356 5.78 -1.33 17.18
N SER A 357 4.66 -0.68 16.87
CA SER A 357 4.66 0.48 15.99
C SER A 357 3.70 1.54 16.54
N TYR A 358 4.12 2.79 16.51
CA TYR A 358 3.28 3.91 16.85
C TYR A 358 3.66 5.15 16.06
N GLY A 359 2.72 6.04 15.95
CA GLY A 359 2.92 7.29 15.24
C GLY A 359 1.70 8.17 15.24
N GLY A 360 1.81 9.28 14.57
CA GLY A 360 0.72 10.20 14.40
C GLY A 360 1.10 11.36 13.50
N GLY A 361 0.12 12.19 13.22
CA GLY A 361 0.32 13.31 12.33
C GLY A 361 -0.84 14.27 12.29
N MET A 362 -0.64 15.30 11.49
CA MET A 362 -1.65 16.30 11.13
C MET A 362 -1.71 16.43 9.62
N ASN A 363 -2.91 16.37 9.08
CA ASN A 363 -3.20 16.64 7.68
C ASN A 363 -4.10 17.86 7.57
N PHE A 364 -3.86 18.70 6.59
CA PHE A 364 -4.73 19.82 6.31
C PHE A 364 -5.00 19.98 4.82
N THR A 365 -6.17 20.47 4.50
CA THR A 365 -6.58 20.91 3.18
C THR A 365 -7.10 22.33 3.28
N LEU A 366 -6.49 23.27 2.57
CA LEU A 366 -6.90 24.65 2.53
C LEU A 366 -7.52 24.98 1.17
N VAL A 367 -8.65 25.65 1.21
CA VAL A 367 -9.41 26.12 0.07
C VAL A 367 -9.48 27.64 0.08
N PRO A 368 -8.41 28.33 -0.38
CA PRO A 368 -8.36 29.79 -0.32
C PRO A 368 -9.48 30.41 -1.16
N THR A 369 -10.21 31.37 -0.62
CA THR A 369 -11.32 32.03 -1.32
C THR A 369 -10.88 32.88 -2.52
N SER A 370 -9.63 33.32 -2.54
CA SER A 370 -9.03 34.17 -3.56
C SER A 370 -8.11 33.46 -4.55
N SER A 371 -7.90 32.15 -4.42
CA SER A 371 -6.99 31.39 -5.27
C SER A 371 -7.65 30.14 -5.83
N LYS A 372 -7.34 29.81 -7.10
CA LYS A 372 -7.78 28.57 -7.78
C LYS A 372 -7.00 27.34 -7.34
N VAL A 373 -6.02 27.49 -6.46
CA VAL A 373 -5.16 26.40 -5.96
C VAL A 373 -5.81 25.75 -4.75
N LEU A 374 -5.89 24.41 -4.77
CA LEU A 374 -6.13 23.60 -3.59
C LEU A 374 -4.79 23.28 -2.95
N ILE A 375 -4.64 23.56 -1.65
CA ILE A 375 -3.41 23.34 -0.91
C ILE A 375 -3.65 22.20 0.06
N LYS A 376 -2.82 21.16 -0.01
CA LYS A 376 -2.79 20.05 0.96
C LYS A 376 -1.44 20.06 1.66
N GLY A 377 -1.39 19.59 2.88
CA GLY A 377 -0.14 19.41 3.58
C GLY A 377 -0.28 18.39 4.71
N HIS A 378 0.87 17.84 5.10
CA HIS A 378 0.96 16.87 6.16
C HIS A 378 2.24 17.04 6.97
N VAL A 379 2.17 16.65 8.24
CA VAL A 379 3.31 16.51 9.16
C VAL A 379 3.09 15.21 9.92
N ASN A 380 3.92 14.22 9.67
CA ASN A 380 3.76 12.87 10.20
C ASN A 380 5.06 12.38 10.83
N ALA A 381 4.93 11.55 11.88
CA ALA A 381 6.05 10.80 12.44
C ALA A 381 5.57 9.39 12.82
N SER A 382 6.42 8.41 12.58
CA SER A 382 6.15 7.02 12.93
C SER A 382 7.40 6.31 13.42
N ARG A 383 7.20 5.34 14.31
CA ARG A 383 8.24 4.42 14.79
C ARG A 383 7.77 2.99 14.62
N TYR A 384 8.72 2.14 14.31
CA TYR A 384 8.56 0.68 14.31
C TYR A 384 9.80 0.08 14.95
N GLU A 385 9.61 -0.91 15.81
CA GLU A 385 10.69 -1.70 16.42
C GLU A 385 10.30 -3.16 16.45
N THR A 386 11.22 -4.05 16.12
CA THR A 386 11.06 -5.50 16.21
C THR A 386 12.19 -6.11 17.03
N MET A 387 11.84 -7.07 17.85
CA MET A 387 12.76 -7.84 18.67
C MET A 387 12.54 -9.33 18.38
N PHE A 388 13.60 -10.04 18.10
CA PHE A 388 13.59 -11.47 17.81
C PHE A 388 14.58 -12.20 18.73
N VAL A 389 14.09 -13.18 19.47
CA VAL A 389 14.87 -14.09 20.31
C VAL A 389 14.76 -15.47 19.68
N GLU A 390 15.87 -15.96 19.15
CA GLU A 390 15.93 -17.21 18.36
C GLU A 390 15.90 -18.45 19.25
N GLU A 391 16.45 -18.38 20.47
CA GLU A 391 16.49 -19.45 21.45
C GLU A 391 16.48 -18.86 22.86
N ILE A 392 15.89 -19.57 23.81
CA ILE A 392 15.82 -19.12 25.21
C ILE A 392 17.22 -18.96 25.79
N GLY A 393 17.53 -17.73 26.23
CA GLY A 393 18.84 -17.39 26.82
C GLY A 393 19.82 -16.76 25.83
N MET A 394 19.51 -16.73 24.54
CA MET A 394 20.30 -15.94 23.58
C MET A 394 19.94 -14.45 23.65
N ALA A 395 20.91 -13.61 23.33
CA ALA A 395 20.70 -12.18 23.28
C ALA A 395 19.78 -11.81 22.08
N PRO A 396 18.81 -10.89 22.26
CA PRO A 396 17.84 -10.55 21.24
C PRO A 396 18.48 -9.82 20.04
N ARG A 397 17.98 -10.09 18.84
CA ARG A 397 18.18 -9.24 17.68
C ARG A 397 17.13 -8.15 17.71
N ILE A 398 17.52 -6.90 17.51
CA ILE A 398 16.63 -5.75 17.55
C ILE A 398 16.81 -4.95 16.27
N SER A 399 15.71 -4.54 15.67
CA SER A 399 15.72 -3.60 14.56
C SER A 399 14.64 -2.55 14.75
N GLY A 400 15.03 -1.29 14.73
CA GLY A 400 14.14 -0.14 14.86
C GLY A 400 14.28 0.84 13.72
N ILE A 401 13.19 1.52 13.38
CA ILE A 401 13.16 2.64 12.45
C ILE A 401 12.23 3.72 12.99
N ASN A 402 12.69 4.97 12.99
CA ASN A 402 11.88 6.15 13.28
C ASN A 402 11.90 7.04 12.07
N GLY A 403 10.72 7.37 11.54
CA GLY A 403 10.56 8.22 10.38
C GLY A 403 9.76 9.48 10.68
N PHE A 404 10.02 10.52 9.91
CA PHE A 404 9.19 11.72 9.84
C PHE A 404 9.00 12.15 8.39
N ASP A 405 7.90 12.82 8.13
CA ASP A 405 7.55 13.32 6.80
C ASP A 405 6.78 14.63 6.91
N LEU A 406 7.19 15.64 6.16
CA LEU A 406 6.57 16.95 6.05
C LEU A 406 6.40 17.27 4.57
N GLY A 407 5.17 17.47 4.12
CA GLY A 407 4.87 17.77 2.74
C GLY A 407 3.85 18.88 2.54
N PHE A 408 3.96 19.53 1.39
CA PHE A 408 3.00 20.51 0.86
C PHE A 408 2.75 20.21 -0.59
N ASP A 409 1.48 20.08 -0.96
CA ASP A 409 0.99 19.76 -2.29
C ASP A 409 0.03 20.84 -2.77
N PHE A 410 0.17 21.23 -4.02
CA PHE A 410 -0.60 22.29 -4.66
C PHE A 410 -1.24 21.74 -5.93
N ASN A 411 -2.58 21.82 -6.02
CA ASN A 411 -3.33 21.40 -7.19
C ASN A 411 -3.96 22.62 -7.87
N TYR A 412 -3.58 22.88 -9.10
CA TYR A 412 -4.11 23.94 -9.92
C TYR A 412 -4.93 23.35 -11.07
N PHE A 413 -6.26 23.62 -11.04
CA PHE A 413 -7.20 23.09 -12.02
C PHE A 413 -7.25 23.99 -13.25
N LEU A 414 -7.13 23.37 -14.42
CA LEU A 414 -7.13 24.00 -15.74
C LEU A 414 -8.38 23.62 -16.54
N LYS A 415 -8.57 24.28 -17.71
CA LYS A 415 -9.66 23.94 -18.66
C LYS A 415 -9.57 22.49 -19.13
N LYS A 416 -10.71 21.92 -19.54
CA LYS A 416 -10.83 20.57 -20.11
C LYS A 416 -10.31 19.46 -19.19
N ASP A 417 -10.60 19.53 -17.90
CA ASP A 417 -10.15 18.56 -16.89
C ASP A 417 -8.61 18.38 -16.83
N SER A 418 -7.85 19.38 -17.27
CA SER A 418 -6.39 19.41 -17.14
C SER A 418 -6.00 19.94 -15.75
N GLU A 419 -4.85 19.52 -15.23
CA GLU A 419 -4.43 19.84 -13.87
C GLU A 419 -2.90 19.90 -13.80
N ILE A 420 -2.40 20.85 -13.03
CA ILE A 420 -0.99 20.87 -12.60
C ILE A 420 -0.95 20.58 -11.11
N SER A 421 -0.23 19.53 -10.74
CA SER A 421 0.05 19.19 -9.34
C SER A 421 1.54 19.32 -9.09
N TYR A 422 1.92 20.06 -8.06
CA TYR A 422 3.32 20.22 -7.67
C TYR A 422 3.43 20.27 -6.17
N GLY A 423 4.60 19.89 -5.65
CA GLY A 423 4.80 19.86 -4.21
C GLY A 423 6.24 19.77 -3.82
N VAL A 424 6.45 19.91 -2.52
CA VAL A 424 7.74 19.74 -1.85
C VAL A 424 7.55 18.83 -0.65
N ASN A 425 8.55 17.99 -0.41
CA ASN A 425 8.54 17.04 0.69
C ASN A 425 9.91 16.99 1.35
N ILE A 426 9.93 16.95 2.68
CA ILE A 426 11.10 16.71 3.51
C ILE A 426 10.79 15.53 4.39
N GLY A 427 11.41 14.41 4.10
CA GLY A 427 11.28 13.19 4.89
C GLY A 427 12.63 12.73 5.41
N GLY A 428 12.62 11.93 6.43
CA GLY A 428 13.83 11.33 6.96
C GLY A 428 13.51 10.17 7.89
N PHE A 429 14.54 9.36 8.13
CA PHE A 429 14.45 8.29 9.10
C PHE A 429 15.81 8.02 9.74
N ASN A 430 15.77 7.43 10.92
CA ASN A 430 16.93 6.78 11.51
C ASN A 430 16.63 5.31 11.77
N THR A 431 17.65 4.49 11.57
CA THR A 431 17.59 3.04 11.85
C THR A 431 18.51 2.70 13.00
N ASP A 432 18.10 1.74 13.85
CA ASP A 432 18.91 1.13 14.91
C ASP A 432 18.84 -0.39 14.72
N PHE A 433 19.95 -0.99 14.38
CA PHE A 433 20.09 -2.43 14.20
C PHE A 433 21.11 -2.98 15.19
N ARG A 434 20.69 -3.99 15.95
CA ARG A 434 21.50 -4.66 16.96
C ARG A 434 21.37 -6.17 16.81
N THR A 435 22.49 -6.84 16.72
CA THR A 435 22.55 -8.30 16.71
C THR A 435 23.79 -8.76 17.45
N PHE A 436 23.81 -10.03 17.85
CA PHE A 436 24.98 -10.66 18.42
C PHE A 436 25.46 -11.75 17.48
N ASN A 437 26.76 -11.84 17.30
CA ASN A 437 27.34 -12.96 16.56
C ASN A 437 27.48 -14.21 17.45
N GLU A 438 27.91 -15.33 16.86
CA GLU A 438 28.06 -16.62 17.54
C GLU A 438 28.99 -16.58 18.76
N VAL A 439 29.92 -15.63 18.81
CA VAL A 439 30.81 -15.41 19.97
C VAL A 439 30.27 -14.34 20.93
N ASN A 440 28.97 -14.06 20.88
CA ASN A 440 28.25 -13.13 21.74
C ASN A 440 28.80 -11.68 21.70
N ARG A 441 29.38 -11.26 20.57
CA ARG A 441 29.84 -9.90 20.34
C ARG A 441 28.72 -9.07 19.76
N LEU A 442 28.41 -7.94 20.38
CA LEU A 442 27.42 -6.96 19.89
C LEU A 442 27.87 -6.35 18.55
N ILE A 443 27.02 -6.46 17.54
CA ILE A 443 27.09 -5.72 16.30
C ILE A 443 25.95 -4.71 16.31
N GLN A 444 26.30 -3.43 16.33
CA GLN A 444 25.31 -2.35 16.34
C GLN A 444 25.60 -1.37 15.21
N ARG A 445 24.53 -0.98 14.51
CA ARG A 445 24.58 0.02 13.45
C ARG A 445 23.43 1.02 13.60
N GLN A 446 23.76 2.30 13.54
CA GLN A 446 22.79 3.39 13.51
C GLN A 446 23.05 4.27 12.30
N ASP A 447 22.02 4.48 11.49
CA ASP A 447 22.11 5.31 10.29
C ASP A 447 21.02 6.38 10.32
N TYR A 448 21.36 7.56 9.81
CA TYR A 448 20.44 8.70 9.68
C TYR A 448 20.32 9.07 8.23
N ASN A 449 19.12 9.20 7.74
CA ASN A 449 18.85 9.60 6.36
C ASN A 449 17.84 10.74 6.30
N THR A 450 18.08 11.65 5.37
CA THR A 450 17.15 12.72 5.04
C THR A 450 16.98 12.76 3.53
N GLU A 451 15.76 12.92 3.06
CA GLU A 451 15.40 13.16 1.68
C GLU A 451 14.69 14.51 1.58
N VAL A 452 15.16 15.36 0.69
CA VAL A 452 14.47 16.59 0.29
C VAL A 452 14.08 16.45 -1.16
N SER A 453 12.81 16.55 -1.46
CA SER A 453 12.32 16.33 -2.81
C SER A 453 11.28 17.35 -3.25
N GLY A 454 11.19 17.55 -4.54
CA GLY A 454 10.17 18.34 -5.18
C GLY A 454 9.64 17.64 -6.41
N TYR A 455 8.37 17.81 -6.72
CA TYR A 455 7.76 17.20 -7.89
C TYR A 455 6.84 18.15 -8.67
N LEU A 456 6.64 17.82 -9.94
CA LEU A 456 5.68 18.46 -10.84
C LEU A 456 5.02 17.38 -11.69
N ASN A 457 3.69 17.38 -11.75
CA ASN A 457 2.88 16.60 -12.68
C ASN A 457 2.00 17.55 -13.50
N TYR A 458 1.86 17.30 -14.81
CA TYR A 458 0.97 18.02 -15.68
C TYR A 458 0.02 17.07 -16.41
N ARG A 459 -1.20 16.89 -15.92
CA ARG A 459 -2.23 16.13 -16.61
C ARG A 459 -2.93 17.01 -17.63
N VAL A 460 -2.90 16.62 -18.89
CA VAL A 460 -3.54 17.33 -19.99
C VAL A 460 -4.43 16.42 -20.82
N ASN A 461 -5.65 16.88 -21.10
CA ASN A 461 -6.62 16.18 -21.93
C ASN A 461 -6.64 16.79 -23.34
N LEU A 462 -6.19 16.01 -24.32
CA LEU A 462 -6.04 16.38 -25.73
C LEU A 462 -6.95 15.53 -26.62
N GLY A 463 -8.26 15.74 -26.51
CA GLY A 463 -9.26 14.96 -27.22
C GLY A 463 -9.29 13.50 -26.78
N ARG A 464 -8.81 12.58 -27.63
CA ARG A 464 -8.72 11.15 -27.29
C ARG A 464 -7.50 10.78 -26.42
N TRP A 465 -6.54 11.68 -26.32
CA TRP A 465 -5.33 11.48 -25.51
C TRP A 465 -5.48 12.13 -24.15
N VAL A 466 -5.06 11.40 -23.11
CA VAL A 466 -4.78 11.92 -21.78
C VAL A 466 -3.30 11.66 -21.51
N VAL A 467 -2.54 12.70 -21.26
CA VAL A 467 -1.09 12.60 -21.04
C VAL A 467 -0.76 13.24 -19.69
N ASN A 468 0.06 12.57 -18.92
CA ASN A 468 0.48 13.00 -17.59
C ASN A 468 2.01 12.91 -17.46
N PRO A 469 2.78 13.82 -18.10
CA PRO A 469 4.21 13.91 -17.81
C PRO A 469 4.42 14.41 -16.39
N GLY A 470 5.42 13.82 -15.74
CA GLY A 470 5.80 14.15 -14.39
C GLY A 470 7.31 14.13 -14.21
N PHE A 471 7.75 14.84 -13.21
CA PHE A 471 9.17 14.93 -12.87
C PHE A 471 9.32 15.07 -11.36
N ARG A 472 10.24 14.30 -10.77
CA ARG A 472 10.65 14.41 -9.37
C ARG A 472 12.15 14.61 -9.28
N ILE A 473 12.58 15.43 -8.35
CA ILE A 473 13.97 15.61 -7.94
C ILE A 473 14.07 15.19 -6.49
N SER A 474 14.93 14.22 -6.19
CA SER A 474 15.21 13.77 -4.82
C SER A 474 16.68 14.00 -4.49
N ALA A 475 16.93 14.77 -3.45
CA ALA A 475 18.25 15.04 -2.91
C ALA A 475 18.43 14.28 -1.58
N TYR A 476 19.54 13.56 -1.47
CA TYR A 476 19.91 12.78 -0.28
C TYR A 476 21.18 13.37 0.35
N PRO A 477 21.08 14.32 1.31
CA PRO A 477 22.24 15.02 1.86
C PRO A 477 23.26 14.10 2.55
N ASN A 478 22.80 13.03 3.19
CA ASN A 478 23.65 12.06 3.89
C ASN A 478 24.40 11.12 2.92
N ILE A 479 23.81 10.88 1.75
CA ILE A 479 24.41 10.12 0.65
C ILE A 479 24.53 11.13 -0.51
N PRO A 480 25.60 11.93 -0.67
CA PRO A 480 25.59 13.12 -1.51
C PRO A 480 25.18 12.84 -2.97
N ALA A 481 23.92 12.52 -3.15
CA ALA A 481 23.29 12.15 -4.40
C ALA A 481 22.08 13.05 -4.70
N LEU A 482 21.95 13.42 -5.97
CA LEU A 482 20.80 14.11 -6.55
C LEU A 482 20.24 13.26 -7.67
N ILE A 483 19.06 12.74 -7.48
CA ILE A 483 18.41 11.83 -8.43
C ILE A 483 17.30 12.58 -9.18
N LEU A 484 17.34 12.46 -10.51
CA LEU A 484 16.30 12.95 -11.39
C LEU A 484 15.40 11.78 -11.81
N GLU A 485 14.10 11.93 -11.61
CA GLU A 485 13.10 10.88 -11.82
C GLU A 485 12.02 11.35 -12.81
N PRO A 486 12.27 11.27 -14.12
CA PRO A 486 11.24 11.52 -15.12
C PRO A 486 10.20 10.40 -15.10
N ARG A 487 8.93 10.77 -15.23
CA ARG A 487 7.79 9.85 -15.27
C ARG A 487 6.80 10.28 -16.33
N LEU A 488 6.13 9.33 -16.95
CA LEU A 488 5.14 9.58 -17.98
C LEU A 488 4.01 8.59 -17.87
N GLY A 489 2.78 9.09 -17.77
CA GLY A 489 1.57 8.33 -17.99
C GLY A 489 0.87 8.80 -19.25
N ALA A 490 0.29 7.89 -20.03
CA ALA A 490 -0.50 8.23 -21.20
C ALA A 490 -1.65 7.25 -21.37
N LYS A 491 -2.78 7.75 -21.85
CA LYS A 491 -3.96 6.97 -22.22
C LYS A 491 -4.48 7.47 -23.56
N TYR A 492 -4.87 6.52 -24.42
CA TYR A 492 -5.53 6.80 -25.68
C TYR A 492 -6.89 6.14 -25.72
N ASN A 493 -7.95 6.93 -25.74
CA ASN A 493 -9.34 6.48 -25.84
C ASN A 493 -9.63 6.16 -27.31
N VAL A 494 -9.48 4.90 -27.72
CA VAL A 494 -9.77 4.45 -29.11
C VAL A 494 -11.26 4.57 -29.39
N THR A 495 -12.07 4.05 -28.46
CA THR A 495 -13.52 4.22 -28.37
C THR A 495 -13.91 4.59 -26.95
N GLU A 496 -15.19 4.71 -26.66
CA GLU A 496 -15.64 4.89 -25.27
C GLU A 496 -15.34 3.68 -24.40
N ASP A 497 -15.38 2.47 -24.98
CA ASP A 497 -15.23 1.20 -24.29
C ASP A 497 -13.82 0.60 -24.41
N PHE A 498 -12.99 1.05 -25.36
CA PHE A 498 -11.64 0.53 -25.57
C PHE A 498 -10.57 1.60 -25.41
N ARG A 499 -9.65 1.39 -24.50
CA ARG A 499 -8.61 2.33 -24.09
C ARG A 499 -7.24 1.64 -24.07
N LEU A 500 -6.25 2.26 -24.65
CA LEU A 500 -4.85 1.88 -24.56
C LEU A 500 -4.17 2.71 -23.47
N LYS A 501 -3.27 2.08 -22.70
CA LYS A 501 -2.59 2.73 -21.56
C LYS A 501 -1.09 2.48 -21.64
N PHE A 502 -0.35 3.48 -21.15
CA PHE A 502 1.10 3.41 -20.97
C PHE A 502 1.51 4.16 -19.69
N ALA A 503 2.45 3.61 -18.94
CA ALA A 503 3.14 4.33 -17.87
C ALA A 503 4.61 3.90 -17.81
N GLY A 504 5.49 4.82 -17.46
CA GLY A 504 6.90 4.51 -17.28
C GLY A 504 7.62 5.61 -16.54
N GLY A 505 8.80 5.29 -16.00
CA GLY A 505 9.59 6.27 -15.28
C GLY A 505 10.77 5.67 -14.54
N LYS A 506 11.56 6.56 -13.94
CA LYS A 506 12.68 6.25 -13.05
C LYS A 506 12.25 6.46 -11.59
N TYR A 507 12.74 5.60 -10.72
CA TYR A 507 12.44 5.58 -9.29
C TYR A 507 13.71 5.33 -8.49
N SER A 508 13.80 5.93 -7.28
CA SER A 508 14.93 5.74 -6.36
C SER A 508 14.46 5.45 -4.94
N GLN A 509 15.31 4.78 -4.18
CA GLN A 509 15.07 4.42 -2.79
C GLN A 509 16.38 4.44 -2.00
N ASN A 510 16.34 5.05 -0.81
CA ASN A 510 17.48 5.14 0.12
C ASN A 510 17.40 4.15 1.30
N PHE A 511 16.56 3.14 1.18
CA PHE A 511 16.21 2.21 2.24
C PHE A 511 16.47 0.77 1.79
N THR A 512 17.09 -0.06 2.64
CA THR A 512 17.35 -1.47 2.38
C THR A 512 17.02 -2.32 3.61
N ALA A 513 16.93 -3.63 3.46
CA ALA A 513 16.73 -4.55 4.57
C ALA A 513 17.85 -5.54 4.67
N ALA A 514 18.22 -5.87 5.91
CA ALA A 514 18.93 -7.08 6.22
C ALA A 514 17.92 -8.23 6.35
N ALA A 515 17.74 -9.00 5.31
CA ALA A 515 16.87 -10.17 5.27
C ALA A 515 17.59 -11.33 4.57
N SER A 516 17.30 -12.56 4.99
CA SER A 516 17.84 -13.73 4.31
C SER A 516 17.01 -14.04 3.05
N ASP A 517 17.65 -14.10 1.89
CA ASP A 517 17.02 -14.50 0.64
C ASP A 517 17.12 -16.01 0.35
N ARG A 518 17.49 -16.80 1.35
CA ARG A 518 17.65 -18.26 1.22
C ARG A 518 16.35 -19.03 1.46
N ASP A 519 15.45 -18.46 2.27
CA ASP A 519 14.19 -19.05 2.67
C ASP A 519 13.01 -18.14 2.35
N VAL A 520 11.91 -18.75 1.96
CA VAL A 520 10.63 -18.06 1.67
C VAL A 520 10.09 -17.35 2.92
N VAL A 521 10.44 -17.85 4.11
CA VAL A 521 9.99 -17.32 5.39
C VAL A 521 11.10 -16.52 6.03
N THR A 522 10.93 -15.20 6.10
CA THR A 522 11.79 -14.31 6.86
C THR A 522 10.94 -13.64 7.94
N LEU A 523 11.15 -14.06 9.18
CA LEU A 523 10.40 -13.53 10.33
C LEU A 523 10.96 -12.20 10.84
N PHE A 524 12.24 -11.96 10.62
CA PHE A 524 12.93 -10.76 11.11
C PHE A 524 13.50 -9.94 9.95
N TYR A 525 13.12 -8.67 9.89
CA TYR A 525 13.66 -7.69 8.97
C TYR A 525 14.53 -6.68 9.71
N GLY A 526 15.82 -6.66 9.39
CA GLY A 526 16.70 -5.57 9.81
C GLY A 526 16.52 -4.37 8.89
N PHE A 527 16.01 -3.27 9.39
CA PHE A 527 15.89 -2.02 8.64
C PHE A 527 17.22 -1.29 8.61
N LEU A 528 17.68 -0.96 7.42
CA LEU A 528 18.95 -0.29 7.21
C LEU A 528 18.79 0.87 6.22
N SER A 529 19.63 1.86 6.37
CA SER A 529 19.84 2.86 5.33
C SER A 529 20.58 2.24 4.15
N ALA A 530 20.42 2.83 2.97
CA ALA A 530 21.25 2.48 1.82
C ALA A 530 22.73 2.57 2.22
N PRO A 531 23.51 1.49 2.05
CA PRO A 531 24.89 1.47 2.54
C PRO A 531 25.73 2.51 1.80
N SER A 532 26.54 3.25 2.57
CA SER A 532 27.52 4.17 2.01
C SER A 532 28.82 3.42 1.64
N ASP A 533 29.04 2.27 2.26
CA ASP A 533 30.21 1.41 2.07
C ASP A 533 29.82 0.18 1.25
N VAL A 534 29.73 0.35 -0.06
CA VAL A 534 29.49 -0.70 -1.05
C VAL A 534 30.78 -1.11 -1.73
N GLN A 535 30.78 -2.24 -2.40
CA GLN A 535 31.91 -2.69 -3.21
C GLN A 535 32.35 -1.62 -4.21
N GLU A 536 33.66 -1.46 -4.35
CA GLU A 536 34.23 -0.48 -5.30
C GLU A 536 33.94 -0.85 -6.76
N ASN A 537 33.93 -2.14 -7.08
CA ASN A 537 33.76 -2.65 -8.42
C ASN A 537 32.58 -3.65 -8.46
N PHE A 538 31.70 -3.49 -9.42
CA PHE A 538 30.61 -4.42 -9.70
C PHE A 538 30.69 -4.88 -11.16
N THR A 539 30.76 -6.20 -11.36
CA THR A 539 30.78 -6.83 -12.69
C THR A 539 29.37 -7.07 -13.16
N LYS A 540 28.98 -6.39 -14.23
CA LYS A 540 27.67 -6.60 -14.89
C LYS A 540 27.64 -7.95 -15.63
N PRO A 541 26.43 -8.45 -16.01
CA PRO A 541 26.30 -9.69 -16.78
C PRO A 541 27.03 -9.72 -18.13
N ASN A 542 27.27 -8.55 -18.73
CA ASN A 542 28.02 -8.41 -19.99
C ASN A 542 29.55 -8.36 -19.80
N GLY A 543 30.07 -8.53 -18.57
CA GLY A 543 31.47 -8.43 -18.23
C GLY A 543 32.00 -7.01 -18.03
N GLU A 544 31.16 -5.98 -18.15
CA GLU A 544 31.51 -4.59 -17.87
C GLU A 544 31.65 -4.38 -16.35
N VAL A 545 32.79 -3.83 -15.93
CA VAL A 545 33.01 -3.45 -14.53
C VAL A 545 32.65 -1.99 -14.35
N ILE A 546 31.75 -1.72 -13.39
CA ILE A 546 31.34 -0.35 -13.02
C ILE A 546 31.71 -0.06 -11.57
N GLN A 547 31.87 1.22 -11.25
CA GLN A 547 32.05 1.69 -9.88
C GLN A 547 30.74 2.31 -9.40
N PRO A 548 30.03 1.73 -8.42
CA PRO A 548 28.81 2.31 -7.85
C PRO A 548 29.12 3.65 -7.17
N GLU A 549 28.43 4.71 -7.56
CA GLU A 549 28.64 6.04 -6.96
C GLU A 549 27.99 6.16 -5.57
N HIS A 550 27.01 5.33 -5.29
CA HIS A 550 26.23 5.33 -4.05
C HIS A 550 25.48 3.99 -3.86
N GLY A 551 25.03 3.72 -2.65
CA GLY A 551 24.23 2.53 -2.32
C GLY A 551 22.71 2.65 -2.56
N LEU A 552 22.22 3.72 -3.22
CA LEU A 552 20.80 3.90 -3.50
C LEU A 552 20.28 2.83 -4.45
N GLN A 553 19.09 2.30 -4.16
CA GLN A 553 18.41 1.41 -5.09
C GLN A 553 17.71 2.21 -6.19
N LEU A 554 17.76 1.70 -7.41
CA LEU A 554 17.23 2.35 -8.61
C LEU A 554 16.35 1.39 -9.39
N ALA A 555 15.28 1.90 -9.99
CA ALA A 555 14.41 1.14 -10.89
C ALA A 555 13.93 1.98 -12.07
N TRP A 556 13.73 1.31 -13.21
CA TRP A 556 13.00 1.81 -14.36
C TRP A 556 11.76 0.94 -14.56
N HIS A 557 10.61 1.56 -14.72
CA HIS A 557 9.37 0.89 -15.05
C HIS A 557 8.93 1.23 -16.47
N GLY A 558 8.48 0.23 -17.21
CA GLY A 558 7.75 0.36 -18.46
C GLY A 558 6.53 -0.53 -18.41
N ILE A 559 5.34 0.04 -18.51
CA ILE A 559 4.08 -0.68 -18.39
C ILE A 559 3.20 -0.24 -19.55
N THR A 560 2.59 -1.19 -20.24
CA THR A 560 1.63 -0.95 -21.30
C THR A 560 0.44 -1.89 -21.15
N GLY A 561 -0.70 -1.51 -21.67
CA GLY A 561 -1.87 -2.36 -21.56
C GLY A 561 -3.10 -1.77 -22.21
N PHE A 562 -4.20 -2.46 -22.04
CA PHE A 562 -5.50 -2.00 -22.52
C PHE A 562 -6.62 -2.33 -21.54
N GLU A 563 -7.65 -1.52 -21.59
CA GLU A 563 -8.92 -1.76 -20.93
C GLU A 563 -10.01 -1.91 -21.98
N TYR A 564 -10.89 -2.88 -21.79
CA TYR A 564 -12.04 -3.10 -22.64
C TYR A 564 -13.30 -3.37 -21.82
N ASP A 565 -14.29 -2.53 -21.95
CA ASP A 565 -15.61 -2.71 -21.37
C ASP A 565 -16.51 -3.41 -22.39
N PHE A 566 -16.61 -4.77 -22.33
CA PHE A 566 -17.48 -5.57 -23.21
C PHE A 566 -18.95 -5.15 -23.07
N THR A 567 -19.33 -4.87 -21.85
CA THR A 567 -20.63 -4.33 -21.48
C THR A 567 -20.46 -3.42 -20.27
N ARG A 568 -21.50 -2.72 -19.87
CA ARG A 568 -21.50 -1.95 -18.61
C ARG A 568 -21.24 -2.79 -17.36
N HIS A 569 -21.32 -4.12 -17.46
CA HIS A 569 -21.17 -5.06 -16.35
C HIS A 569 -19.90 -5.91 -16.41
N LEU A 570 -19.28 -6.03 -17.57
CA LEU A 570 -18.11 -6.89 -17.79
C LEU A 570 -16.97 -6.05 -18.36
N SER A 571 -15.89 -5.97 -17.60
CA SER A 571 -14.67 -5.28 -18.02
C SER A 571 -13.44 -6.18 -17.92
N LEU A 572 -12.52 -5.98 -18.85
CA LEU A 572 -11.22 -6.63 -18.95
C LEU A 572 -10.12 -5.58 -18.89
N ASN A 573 -9.13 -5.79 -18.04
CA ASN A 573 -7.89 -5.01 -17.99
C ASN A 573 -6.72 -5.96 -18.18
N VAL A 574 -5.86 -5.68 -19.17
CA VAL A 574 -4.65 -6.44 -19.44
C VAL A 574 -3.47 -5.50 -19.41
N GLU A 575 -2.45 -5.86 -18.65
CA GLU A 575 -1.24 -5.08 -18.50
C GLU A 575 -0.01 -5.96 -18.73
N PHE A 576 0.95 -5.43 -19.45
CA PHE A 576 2.28 -5.99 -19.65
C PHE A 576 3.26 -5.05 -18.96
N TYR A 577 4.15 -5.59 -18.14
CA TYR A 577 5.13 -4.81 -17.42
C TYR A 577 6.55 -5.33 -17.65
N TYR A 578 7.49 -4.38 -17.64
CA TYR A 578 8.92 -4.63 -17.56
C TYR A 578 9.53 -3.66 -16.55
N LYS A 579 10.19 -4.18 -15.54
CA LYS A 579 10.95 -3.40 -14.56
C LYS A 579 12.42 -3.80 -14.66
N TYR A 580 13.28 -2.81 -14.81
CA TYR A 580 14.72 -2.98 -14.79
C TYR A 580 15.28 -2.32 -13.54
N PHE A 581 16.07 -3.05 -12.80
CA PHE A 581 16.74 -2.62 -11.59
C PHE A 581 18.23 -2.50 -11.88
N PRO A 582 18.75 -1.33 -12.31
CA PRO A 582 20.16 -1.16 -12.60
C PRO A 582 21.02 -1.30 -11.36
N GLN A 583 20.47 -1.00 -10.19
CA GLN A 583 21.17 -1.06 -8.92
C GLN A 583 20.21 -1.39 -7.79
N LEU A 584 20.50 -2.47 -7.08
CA LEU A 584 19.87 -2.90 -5.85
C LEU A 584 20.98 -3.11 -4.82
N SER A 585 20.66 -2.97 -3.55
CA SER A 585 21.53 -3.33 -2.44
C SER A 585 20.99 -4.57 -1.73
N ASN A 586 21.82 -5.55 -1.53
CA ASN A 586 21.47 -6.79 -0.83
C ASN A 586 22.56 -7.19 0.17
N ILE A 587 22.22 -8.08 1.13
CA ILE A 587 23.21 -8.69 2.01
C ILE A 587 24.16 -9.52 1.16
N ASN A 588 25.44 -9.45 1.47
CA ASN A 588 26.46 -10.22 0.82
C ASN A 588 26.47 -11.67 1.32
N LEU A 589 25.94 -12.58 0.53
CA LEU A 589 25.92 -14.03 0.83
C LEU A 589 27.27 -14.69 0.56
N ASN A 590 28.21 -14.00 -0.10
CA ASN A 590 29.55 -14.50 -0.45
C ASN A 590 30.63 -14.00 0.51
N LYS A 591 30.26 -13.30 1.60
CA LYS A 591 31.21 -12.79 2.58
C LYS A 591 31.91 -13.94 3.31
N LEU A 592 33.26 -13.95 3.23
CA LEU A 592 34.13 -14.92 3.87
C LEU A 592 35.10 -14.27 4.87
N TYR A 593 35.38 -12.97 4.72
CA TYR A 593 36.38 -12.26 5.51
C TYR A 593 35.77 -11.00 6.14
N ASP A 594 36.33 -10.58 7.28
CA ASP A 594 36.02 -9.28 7.85
C ASP A 594 36.60 -8.14 6.98
N ASP A 595 35.91 -7.02 6.91
CA ASP A 595 36.41 -5.83 6.21
C ASP A 595 37.36 -5.04 7.13
N VAL A 596 38.57 -5.57 7.24
CA VAL A 596 39.67 -5.04 8.07
C VAL A 596 40.96 -4.90 7.24
N PHE A 597 41.87 -4.07 7.72
CA PHE A 597 43.11 -3.71 6.98
C PHE A 597 43.93 -4.93 6.55
N GLN A 598 43.96 -6.01 7.32
CA GLN A 598 44.72 -7.20 6.97
C GLN A 598 44.22 -7.96 5.74
N PHE A 599 42.95 -7.69 5.33
CA PHE A 599 42.30 -8.31 4.17
C PHE A 599 42.10 -7.31 3.02
N ASN A 600 42.83 -6.19 2.97
CA ASN A 600 42.71 -5.19 1.91
C ASN A 600 42.93 -5.75 0.50
N GLU A 601 43.76 -6.79 0.37
CA GLU A 601 44.05 -7.46 -0.92
C GLU A 601 42.91 -8.39 -1.37
N ILE A 602 41.95 -8.68 -0.48
CA ILE A 602 40.80 -9.54 -0.82
C ILE A 602 39.74 -8.69 -1.54
N ASP A 603 39.13 -9.25 -2.58
CA ASP A 603 38.07 -8.60 -3.33
C ASP A 603 36.90 -8.23 -2.41
N ASP A 604 36.30 -7.06 -2.61
CA ASP A 604 35.23 -6.52 -1.80
C ASP A 604 34.02 -7.45 -1.68
N VAL A 605 33.73 -8.20 -2.74
CA VAL A 605 32.63 -9.18 -2.77
C VAL A 605 32.77 -10.28 -1.71
N PHE A 606 33.97 -10.53 -1.19
CA PHE A 606 34.20 -11.52 -0.14
C PHE A 606 34.35 -10.92 1.27
N LYS A 607 34.33 -9.58 1.41
CA LYS A 607 34.54 -8.93 2.72
C LYS A 607 33.49 -7.89 3.10
N LYS A 608 32.85 -7.20 2.13
CA LYS A 608 31.80 -6.23 2.42
C LYS A 608 30.54 -6.90 2.96
N ASP A 609 29.77 -6.19 3.81
CA ASP A 609 28.49 -6.68 4.34
C ASP A 609 27.36 -6.63 3.31
N PHE A 610 27.47 -5.69 2.35
CA PHE A 610 26.48 -5.49 1.31
C PHE A 610 27.11 -5.50 -0.07
N ILE A 611 26.37 -6.06 -1.00
CA ILE A 611 26.70 -6.06 -2.42
C ILE A 611 25.66 -5.30 -3.23
N ILE A 612 26.12 -4.83 -4.39
CA ILE A 612 25.23 -4.33 -5.43
C ILE A 612 24.82 -5.51 -6.31
N GLU A 613 23.54 -5.50 -6.66
CA GLU A 613 22.94 -6.42 -7.62
C GLU A 613 22.28 -5.65 -8.74
N THR A 614 22.08 -6.28 -9.88
CA THR A 614 21.18 -5.81 -10.93
C THR A 614 20.12 -6.86 -11.22
N GLY A 615 19.03 -6.47 -11.85
CA GLY A 615 18.00 -7.45 -12.18
C GLY A 615 16.87 -6.90 -13.02
N TYR A 616 15.95 -7.78 -13.36
CA TYR A 616 14.72 -7.40 -14.07
C TYR A 616 13.54 -8.25 -13.60
N ALA A 617 12.36 -7.68 -13.81
CA ALA A 617 11.10 -8.38 -13.63
C ALA A 617 10.17 -8.04 -14.80
N TYR A 618 9.53 -9.03 -15.37
CA TYR A 618 8.55 -8.82 -16.43
C TYR A 618 7.39 -9.79 -16.32
N GLY A 619 6.27 -9.40 -16.87
CA GLY A 619 5.09 -10.24 -16.82
C GLY A 619 3.85 -9.63 -17.45
N THR A 620 2.75 -10.36 -17.24
CA THR A 620 1.42 -9.99 -17.73
C THR A 620 0.41 -10.20 -16.65
N ASP A 621 -0.42 -9.19 -16.44
CA ASP A 621 -1.54 -9.24 -15.50
C ASP A 621 -2.85 -9.12 -16.29
N VAL A 622 -3.80 -9.99 -15.99
CA VAL A 622 -5.14 -10.00 -16.54
C VAL A 622 -6.16 -9.91 -15.43
N LEU A 623 -7.02 -8.91 -15.48
CA LEU A 623 -8.14 -8.73 -14.56
C LEU A 623 -9.45 -8.77 -15.35
N LEU A 624 -10.33 -9.70 -15.01
CA LEU A 624 -11.69 -9.78 -15.49
C LEU A 624 -12.65 -9.49 -14.35
N LYS A 625 -13.48 -8.45 -14.50
CA LYS A 625 -14.46 -8.04 -13.49
C LYS A 625 -15.86 -8.08 -14.09
N TYR A 626 -16.77 -8.77 -13.40
CA TYR A 626 -18.18 -8.78 -13.72
C TYR A 626 -19.01 -8.37 -12.51
N THR A 627 -19.89 -7.38 -12.70
CA THR A 627 -20.78 -6.90 -11.64
C THR A 627 -22.17 -6.65 -12.22
N LYS A 628 -23.13 -7.47 -11.85
CA LYS A 628 -24.52 -7.27 -12.26
C LYS A 628 -25.47 -7.74 -11.16
N ASN A 629 -26.38 -6.87 -10.75
CA ASN A 629 -27.41 -7.14 -9.75
C ASN A 629 -26.83 -7.75 -8.45
N ARG A 630 -26.95 -9.06 -8.30
CA ARG A 630 -26.59 -9.84 -7.12
C ARG A 630 -25.25 -10.57 -7.25
N LEU A 631 -24.69 -10.60 -8.46
CA LEU A 631 -23.49 -11.37 -8.76
C LEU A 631 -22.29 -10.44 -8.99
N PHE A 632 -21.26 -10.70 -8.23
CA PHE A 632 -19.93 -10.12 -8.41
C PHE A 632 -18.93 -11.24 -8.70
N LEU A 633 -18.18 -11.12 -9.79
CA LEU A 633 -17.09 -12.01 -10.14
C LEU A 633 -15.82 -11.19 -10.38
N TRP A 634 -14.73 -11.68 -9.83
CA TRP A 634 -13.41 -11.10 -9.94
C TRP A 634 -12.41 -12.20 -10.26
N GLY A 635 -11.79 -12.13 -11.41
CA GLY A 635 -10.80 -13.10 -11.85
C GLY A 635 -9.50 -12.42 -12.19
N VAL A 636 -8.42 -12.84 -11.55
CA VAL A 636 -7.06 -12.35 -11.79
C VAL A 636 -6.18 -13.51 -12.21
N TYR A 637 -5.42 -13.31 -13.27
CA TYR A 637 -4.29 -14.14 -13.65
C TYR A 637 -3.06 -13.25 -13.79
N SER A 638 -1.99 -13.62 -13.10
CA SER A 638 -0.69 -12.98 -13.21
C SER A 638 0.37 -13.99 -13.62
N PHE A 639 1.10 -13.67 -14.69
CA PHE A 639 2.33 -14.32 -15.06
C PHE A 639 3.50 -13.38 -14.77
N GLY A 640 4.55 -13.85 -14.07
CA GLY A 640 5.71 -13.05 -13.76
C GLY A 640 7.01 -13.84 -13.78
N MET A 641 8.09 -13.18 -14.17
CA MET A 641 9.46 -13.65 -14.06
C MET A 641 10.32 -12.57 -13.43
N THR A 642 11.14 -12.97 -12.47
CA THR A 642 12.10 -12.09 -11.80
C THR A 642 13.44 -12.78 -11.72
N GLU A 643 14.49 -12.09 -12.12
CA GLU A 643 15.88 -12.57 -12.04
C GLU A 643 16.80 -11.47 -11.51
N ARG A 644 17.79 -11.88 -10.72
CA ARG A 644 18.82 -11.06 -10.11
C ARG A 644 20.20 -11.57 -10.51
N TRP A 645 21.14 -10.63 -10.65
CA TRP A 645 22.54 -10.89 -10.90
C TRP A 645 23.36 -10.33 -9.73
N ASP A 646 24.08 -11.19 -9.02
CA ASP A 646 24.86 -10.85 -7.81
C ASP A 646 26.31 -10.44 -8.10
N GLY A 647 26.70 -10.39 -9.36
CA GLY A 647 28.08 -10.19 -9.82
C GLY A 647 28.73 -11.45 -10.36
N PHE A 648 28.14 -12.65 -10.10
CA PHE A 648 28.64 -13.96 -10.52
C PHE A 648 27.60 -14.76 -11.30
N ASP A 649 26.40 -14.94 -10.74
CA ASP A 649 25.37 -15.79 -11.27
C ASP A 649 24.01 -15.10 -11.35
N TRP A 650 23.18 -15.55 -12.30
CA TRP A 650 21.76 -15.24 -12.34
C TRP A 650 20.99 -16.19 -11.44
N TYR A 651 20.11 -15.63 -10.60
CA TYR A 651 19.24 -16.43 -9.76
C TYR A 651 17.82 -15.85 -9.68
N PRO A 652 16.78 -16.69 -9.53
CA PRO A 652 15.45 -16.23 -9.22
C PRO A 652 15.36 -15.92 -7.71
N PRO A 653 14.83 -14.74 -7.30
CA PRO A 653 14.61 -14.48 -5.88
C PRO A 653 13.50 -15.37 -5.31
N ILE A 654 13.45 -15.54 -3.99
CA ILE A 654 12.51 -16.42 -3.27
C ILE A 654 11.03 -16.17 -3.59
N PHE A 655 10.68 -14.99 -4.07
CA PHE A 655 9.32 -14.58 -4.42
C PHE A 655 8.99 -14.70 -5.93
N ASP A 656 9.86 -15.31 -6.75
CA ASP A 656 9.61 -15.52 -8.19
C ASP A 656 8.51 -16.56 -8.41
N ARG A 657 7.24 -16.14 -8.27
CA ARG A 657 6.07 -16.97 -8.59
C ARG A 657 5.66 -16.76 -10.04
N ARG A 658 5.80 -17.82 -10.85
CA ARG A 658 5.54 -17.75 -12.30
C ARG A 658 4.06 -17.57 -12.63
N HIS A 659 3.17 -18.27 -11.94
CA HIS A 659 1.74 -18.22 -12.19
C HIS A 659 1.00 -17.98 -10.87
N ASN A 660 0.11 -17.00 -10.88
CA ASN A 660 -0.77 -16.70 -9.76
C ASN A 660 -2.20 -16.46 -10.27
N VAL A 661 -3.18 -17.18 -9.69
CA VAL A 661 -4.59 -17.06 -10.06
C VAL A 661 -5.39 -16.75 -8.82
N ASN A 662 -6.26 -15.76 -8.90
CA ASN A 662 -7.22 -15.43 -7.86
C ASN A 662 -8.62 -15.34 -8.46
N LEU A 663 -9.54 -16.17 -7.98
CA LEU A 663 -10.94 -16.16 -8.39
C LEU A 663 -11.80 -15.83 -7.17
N VAL A 664 -12.66 -14.83 -7.31
CA VAL A 664 -13.62 -14.44 -6.28
C VAL A 664 -15.02 -14.41 -6.90
N ALA A 665 -15.96 -15.04 -6.24
CA ALA A 665 -17.36 -14.99 -6.57
C ALA A 665 -18.16 -14.59 -5.33
N ASN A 666 -19.05 -13.62 -5.49
CA ASN A 666 -19.92 -13.16 -4.42
C ASN A 666 -21.38 -13.11 -4.95
N TYR A 667 -22.32 -13.64 -4.18
CA TYR A 667 -23.72 -13.63 -4.55
C TYR A 667 -24.61 -13.22 -3.38
N LEU A 668 -25.54 -12.30 -3.65
CA LEU A 668 -26.53 -11.80 -2.69
C LEU A 668 -27.87 -12.53 -2.84
N PHE A 669 -28.27 -13.25 -1.79
CA PHE A 669 -29.52 -14.00 -1.72
C PHE A 669 -30.65 -13.20 -1.04
N GLY A 670 -31.88 -13.64 -1.27
CA GLY A 670 -33.09 -13.09 -0.67
C GLY A 670 -33.60 -11.82 -1.37
N GLU A 671 -34.82 -11.43 -1.10
CA GLU A 671 -35.42 -10.20 -1.66
C GLU A 671 -34.74 -8.95 -1.09
N LYS A 672 -34.36 -8.99 0.18
CA LYS A 672 -33.68 -7.90 0.89
C LYS A 672 -32.15 -7.87 0.64
N LYS A 673 -31.60 -8.85 -0.11
CA LYS A 673 -30.15 -9.01 -0.34
C LYS A 673 -29.31 -9.01 0.95
N ASP A 674 -29.86 -9.57 2.00
CA ASP A 674 -29.33 -9.56 3.37
C ASP A 674 -28.50 -10.79 3.72
N LEU A 675 -28.45 -11.79 2.81
CA LEU A 675 -27.59 -12.96 2.89
C LEU A 675 -26.61 -12.95 1.73
N GLU A 676 -25.35 -12.94 2.03
CA GLU A 676 -24.23 -12.91 1.10
C GLU A 676 -23.42 -14.19 1.20
N LEU A 677 -23.10 -14.81 0.08
CA LEU A 677 -22.18 -15.95 -0.03
C LEU A 677 -20.98 -15.51 -0.86
N SER A 678 -19.79 -15.66 -0.32
CA SER A 678 -18.51 -15.35 -0.97
C SER A 678 -17.67 -16.61 -1.07
N ILE A 679 -17.05 -16.80 -2.24
CA ILE A 679 -16.15 -17.91 -2.53
C ILE A 679 -14.85 -17.29 -3.08
N ARG A 680 -13.72 -17.73 -2.56
CA ARG A 680 -12.40 -17.37 -3.03
C ARG A 680 -11.57 -18.61 -3.33
N TRP A 681 -10.96 -18.66 -4.49
CA TRP A 681 -9.98 -19.68 -4.82
C TRP A 681 -8.68 -19.04 -5.28
N ASN A 682 -7.59 -19.47 -4.65
CA ASN A 682 -6.24 -19.02 -4.96
C ASN A 682 -5.43 -20.20 -5.49
N PHE A 683 -4.58 -19.94 -6.49
CA PHE A 683 -3.57 -20.85 -6.98
C PHE A 683 -2.26 -20.08 -7.20
N GLY A 684 -1.15 -20.69 -6.78
CA GLY A 684 0.19 -20.17 -7.03
C GLY A 684 1.15 -21.28 -7.42
N SER A 685 1.95 -21.07 -8.46
CA SER A 685 3.07 -21.95 -8.75
C SER A 685 4.11 -21.90 -7.63
N GLY A 686 4.92 -22.95 -7.51
CA GLY A 686 5.91 -23.08 -6.43
C GLY A 686 6.92 -21.94 -6.40
N LEU A 687 7.20 -21.45 -5.19
CA LEU A 687 8.24 -20.45 -4.93
C LEU A 687 9.63 -21.09 -4.97
N PRO A 688 10.68 -20.37 -5.41
CA PRO A 688 12.04 -20.85 -5.36
C PRO A 688 12.54 -20.99 -3.91
N PHE A 689 13.47 -21.92 -3.71
CA PHE A 689 14.24 -22.06 -2.48
C PHE A 689 15.61 -22.69 -2.76
N THR A 690 16.55 -22.48 -1.86
CA THR A 690 17.89 -23.08 -1.94
C THR A 690 17.85 -24.48 -1.34
N PRO A 691 18.07 -25.55 -2.10
CA PRO A 691 18.03 -26.91 -1.58
C PRO A 691 19.26 -27.25 -0.72
N THR A 692 19.12 -28.20 0.18
CA THR A 692 20.23 -28.82 0.88
C THR A 692 20.93 -29.79 -0.07
N ALA A 693 22.22 -29.63 -0.30
CA ALA A 693 23.06 -30.53 -1.09
C ALA A 693 23.71 -31.64 -0.23
N GLY A 694 23.89 -31.41 1.06
CA GLY A 694 24.46 -32.36 1.99
C GLY A 694 24.67 -31.76 3.37
N PHE A 695 25.37 -32.51 4.20
CA PHE A 695 25.74 -32.07 5.54
C PHE A 695 27.24 -32.29 5.75
N TYR A 696 27.84 -31.42 6.53
CA TYR A 696 29.24 -31.58 6.95
C TYR A 696 29.37 -31.24 8.43
N GLN A 697 30.34 -31.83 9.07
CA GLN A 697 30.69 -31.45 10.43
C GLN A 697 31.55 -30.19 10.36
N GLY A 698 31.02 -29.09 10.84
CA GLY A 698 31.82 -27.87 10.97
C GLY A 698 32.95 -28.05 11.97
N GLU A 699 34.00 -27.26 11.85
CA GLU A 699 35.11 -27.31 12.84
C GLU A 699 35.08 -25.99 13.64
N SER A 700 35.09 -26.13 15.00
CA SER A 700 35.14 -24.99 15.90
C SER A 700 36.56 -24.77 16.42
N PHE A 701 37.15 -23.63 16.10
CA PHE A 701 38.51 -23.27 16.57
C PHE A 701 38.49 -22.42 17.84
N SER A 702 37.36 -22.35 18.57
CA SER A 702 37.22 -21.52 19.76
C SER A 702 38.21 -21.88 20.90
N GLY A 703 38.64 -23.11 20.95
CA GLY A 703 39.65 -23.61 21.93
C GLY A 703 41.09 -23.67 21.38
N GLY A 704 41.34 -23.19 20.14
CA GLY A 704 42.63 -23.39 19.44
C GLY A 704 42.74 -24.75 18.75
N VAL A 705 43.76 -24.92 17.93
CA VAL A 705 44.00 -26.16 17.15
C VAL A 705 44.96 -27.05 17.93
N THR A 706 44.52 -28.26 18.30
CA THR A 706 45.32 -29.33 18.93
C THR A 706 45.54 -30.48 17.96
N THR A 707 46.35 -31.44 18.30
CA THR A 707 46.67 -32.60 17.42
C THR A 707 45.50 -33.56 17.25
N ASP A 708 44.55 -33.57 18.17
CA ASP A 708 43.34 -34.39 18.18
C ASP A 708 42.05 -33.57 18.02
N TYR A 709 42.20 -32.41 17.47
CA TYR A 709 41.17 -31.37 17.32
C TYR A 709 39.86 -31.90 16.76
N THR A 710 39.86 -32.67 15.67
CA THR A 710 38.68 -33.25 15.03
C THR A 710 37.90 -34.24 15.89
N THR A 711 38.53 -34.79 16.91
CA THR A 711 37.94 -35.78 17.85
C THR A 711 37.56 -35.19 19.21
N THR A 712 38.27 -34.15 19.63
CA THR A 712 38.07 -33.52 20.96
C THR A 712 37.12 -32.31 20.91
N ASN A 713 36.92 -31.76 19.75
CA ASN A 713 36.06 -30.58 19.57
C ASN A 713 35.09 -30.73 18.35
N PRO A 714 34.26 -31.79 18.34
CA PRO A 714 33.31 -31.98 17.26
C PRO A 714 32.31 -30.84 17.33
N SER A 715 32.25 -30.02 16.29
CA SER A 715 31.24 -29.00 16.17
C SER A 715 29.93 -29.59 15.65
N GLU A 716 28.90 -28.81 15.69
CA GLU A 716 27.56 -29.15 15.19
C GLU A 716 27.57 -29.46 13.70
N ILE A 717 26.57 -30.25 13.26
CA ILE A 717 26.35 -30.56 11.85
C ILE A 717 25.88 -29.28 11.15
N SER A 718 26.65 -28.86 10.16
CA SER A 718 26.32 -27.73 9.30
C SER A 718 25.75 -28.21 7.95
N THR A 719 24.89 -27.40 7.37
CA THR A 719 24.20 -27.70 6.11
C THR A 719 25.04 -27.20 4.93
N LEU A 720 25.39 -28.11 4.00
CA LEU A 720 25.93 -27.73 2.70
C LEU A 720 24.76 -27.34 1.78
N LEU A 721 24.74 -26.09 1.36
CA LEU A 721 23.70 -25.59 0.48
C LEU A 721 23.97 -25.91 -1.00
N GLY A 722 22.94 -26.21 -1.75
CA GLY A 722 22.99 -26.31 -3.21
C GLY A 722 23.03 -24.95 -3.88
N SER A 723 22.85 -24.94 -5.22
CA SER A 723 22.78 -23.69 -5.98
C SER A 723 21.63 -22.81 -5.50
N PHE A 724 21.89 -21.50 -5.43
CA PHE A 724 20.99 -20.52 -4.83
C PHE A 724 19.63 -20.50 -5.55
N ASN A 725 18.54 -20.71 -4.78
CA ASN A 725 17.14 -20.72 -5.23
C ASN A 725 16.86 -21.61 -6.45
N SER A 726 17.63 -22.69 -6.63
CA SER A 726 17.54 -23.58 -7.80
C SER A 726 16.37 -24.56 -7.77
N ALA A 727 15.79 -24.83 -6.59
CA ALA A 727 14.65 -25.71 -6.44
C ALA A 727 13.34 -24.90 -6.28
N ARG A 728 12.20 -25.57 -6.48
CA ARG A 728 10.88 -24.95 -6.31
C ARG A 728 9.99 -25.78 -5.40
N MET A 729 9.28 -25.10 -4.52
CA MET A 729 8.23 -25.68 -3.69
C MET A 729 7.11 -26.24 -4.58
N PRO A 730 6.29 -27.19 -4.07
CA PRO A 730 5.06 -27.58 -4.70
C PRO A 730 4.08 -26.42 -4.91
N THR A 731 3.10 -26.62 -5.79
CA THR A 731 2.06 -25.61 -6.03
C THR A 731 1.20 -25.39 -4.79
N TYR A 732 0.89 -24.14 -4.52
CA TYR A 732 -0.06 -23.71 -3.51
C TYR A 732 -1.45 -23.56 -4.11
N HIS A 733 -2.50 -24.04 -3.45
CA HIS A 733 -3.88 -23.60 -3.74
C HIS A 733 -4.79 -23.76 -2.52
N ARG A 734 -5.81 -22.92 -2.45
CA ARG A 734 -6.75 -22.87 -1.33
C ARG A 734 -8.12 -22.38 -1.78
N LEU A 735 -9.16 -22.96 -1.17
CA LEU A 735 -10.54 -22.54 -1.33
C LEU A 735 -11.08 -22.05 0.01
N ASP A 736 -11.64 -20.84 0.00
CA ASP A 736 -12.29 -20.24 1.17
C ASP A 736 -13.75 -19.95 0.82
N ILE A 737 -14.65 -20.18 1.79
CA ILE A 737 -16.08 -19.91 1.66
C ILE A 737 -16.54 -19.11 2.88
N THR A 738 -17.29 -18.04 2.64
CA THR A 738 -17.84 -17.19 3.71
C THR A 738 -19.31 -16.88 3.43
N ALA A 739 -20.14 -17.02 4.45
CA ALA A 739 -21.53 -16.60 4.43
C ALA A 739 -21.76 -15.49 5.45
N LYS A 740 -22.44 -14.43 5.04
CA LYS A 740 -22.69 -13.25 5.84
C LYS A 740 -24.18 -12.93 5.84
N LYS A 741 -24.78 -12.77 7.02
CA LYS A 741 -26.19 -12.40 7.19
C LYS A 741 -26.29 -11.09 7.95
N ARG A 742 -27.06 -10.15 7.40
CA ARG A 742 -27.33 -8.83 8.00
C ARG A 742 -28.78 -8.74 8.44
N TRP A 743 -29.02 -8.12 9.60
CA TRP A 743 -30.34 -7.79 10.13
C TRP A 743 -30.39 -6.30 10.44
N GLU A 744 -31.38 -5.64 9.90
CA GLU A 744 -31.73 -4.29 10.29
C GLU A 744 -32.66 -4.35 11.51
N LEU A 745 -32.28 -3.64 12.56
CA LEU A 745 -33.00 -3.54 13.80
C LEU A 745 -33.73 -2.18 13.88
N LYS A 746 -34.46 -1.96 14.97
CA LYS A 746 -35.06 -0.64 15.25
C LYS A 746 -33.98 0.43 15.41
N ASN A 747 -34.33 1.69 15.12
CA ASN A 747 -33.47 2.87 15.26
C ASN A 747 -32.22 2.84 14.37
N LYS A 748 -32.31 2.27 13.16
CA LYS A 748 -31.21 2.14 12.19
C LYS A 748 -30.02 1.28 12.69
N ASN A 749 -30.17 0.58 13.81
CA ASN A 749 -29.14 -0.32 14.30
C ASN A 749 -29.05 -1.55 13.38
N GLN A 750 -27.85 -2.12 13.26
CA GLN A 750 -27.60 -3.28 12.41
C GLN A 750 -26.88 -4.37 13.19
N MET A 751 -27.26 -5.60 12.97
CA MET A 751 -26.53 -6.77 13.45
C MET A 751 -26.07 -7.61 12.24
N GLU A 752 -24.87 -8.13 12.31
CA GLU A 752 -24.30 -8.97 11.26
C GLU A 752 -23.69 -10.22 11.89
N ALA A 753 -23.93 -11.37 11.28
CA ALA A 753 -23.24 -12.61 11.59
C ALA A 753 -22.50 -13.10 10.35
N ILE A 754 -21.29 -13.56 10.54
CA ILE A 754 -20.41 -14.09 9.49
C ILE A 754 -19.99 -15.49 9.90
N VAL A 755 -20.09 -16.45 8.98
CA VAL A 755 -19.56 -17.80 9.13
C VAL A 755 -18.63 -18.05 7.96
N GLY A 756 -17.42 -18.50 8.25
CA GLY A 756 -16.40 -18.75 7.23
C GLY A 756 -15.71 -20.09 7.42
N ILE A 757 -15.19 -20.64 6.34
CA ILE A 757 -14.30 -21.80 6.34
C ILE A 757 -13.12 -21.45 5.43
N THR A 758 -11.95 -21.39 6.00
CA THR A 758 -10.68 -21.24 5.29
C THR A 758 -10.10 -22.62 4.98
N ASN A 759 -9.50 -22.81 3.81
CA ASN A 759 -8.95 -24.07 3.35
C ASN A 759 -9.98 -25.22 3.38
N VAL A 760 -11.11 -25.04 2.69
CA VAL A 760 -12.30 -25.93 2.74
C VAL A 760 -11.99 -27.41 2.47
N TYR A 761 -11.01 -27.71 1.61
CA TYR A 761 -10.62 -29.07 1.27
C TYR A 761 -9.36 -29.54 2.02
N ASP A 762 -8.96 -28.83 3.09
CA ASP A 762 -7.90 -29.21 4.04
C ASP A 762 -6.59 -29.63 3.34
N ARG A 763 -6.13 -28.80 2.40
CA ARG A 763 -4.90 -29.07 1.68
C ARG A 763 -3.69 -28.73 2.51
N ASP A 764 -2.74 -29.63 2.58
CA ASP A 764 -1.41 -29.46 3.16
C ASP A 764 -0.54 -28.61 2.23
N ASN A 765 -0.67 -27.27 2.33
CA ASN A 765 0.20 -26.34 1.64
C ASN A 765 1.50 -26.20 2.44
N ILE A 766 2.65 -26.41 1.80
CA ILE A 766 3.95 -26.33 2.47
C ILE A 766 4.27 -24.86 2.74
N PHE A 767 4.61 -24.56 4.00
CA PHE A 767 5.10 -23.24 4.42
C PHE A 767 6.60 -23.15 4.21
N TYR A 768 7.35 -24.06 4.83
CA TYR A 768 8.79 -24.23 4.60
C TYR A 768 9.21 -25.68 4.87
N VAL A 769 10.43 -26.00 4.48
CA VAL A 769 11.05 -27.30 4.77
C VAL A 769 12.23 -27.09 5.69
N ASN A 770 12.23 -27.77 6.85
CA ASN A 770 13.36 -27.73 7.74
C ASN A 770 14.58 -28.33 7.03
N ARG A 771 15.67 -27.59 6.94
CA ARG A 771 16.86 -27.97 6.16
C ARG A 771 17.63 -29.12 6.75
N VAL A 772 17.57 -29.32 8.06
CA VAL A 772 18.30 -30.36 8.81
C VAL A 772 17.48 -31.64 8.84
N THR A 773 16.23 -31.57 9.28
CA THR A 773 15.39 -32.76 9.46
C THR A 773 14.64 -33.15 8.16
N SER A 774 14.61 -32.29 7.15
CA SER A 774 13.78 -32.42 5.93
C SER A 774 12.28 -32.48 6.23
N GLU A 775 11.86 -32.10 7.43
CA GLU A 775 10.47 -32.02 7.84
C GLU A 775 9.73 -30.89 7.11
N LYS A 776 8.52 -31.19 6.67
CA LYS A 776 7.66 -30.20 6.00
C LYS A 776 6.77 -29.54 7.05
N ILE A 777 6.87 -28.22 7.16
CA ILE A 777 5.98 -27.43 7.98
C ILE A 777 4.87 -26.90 7.08
N TYR A 778 3.62 -27.13 7.48
CA TYR A 778 2.45 -26.80 6.67
C TYR A 778 1.85 -25.45 7.09
N GLN A 779 1.16 -24.84 6.15
CA GLN A 779 0.35 -23.66 6.38
C GLN A 779 -0.95 -24.04 7.10
N LEU A 780 -1.92 -23.12 7.15
CA LEU A 780 -3.17 -23.36 7.89
C LEU A 780 -3.93 -24.60 7.38
N PRO A 781 -4.36 -25.49 8.29
CA PRO A 781 -5.34 -26.53 8.00
C PRO A 781 -6.71 -25.91 7.72
N ILE A 782 -7.74 -26.75 7.59
CA ILE A 782 -9.13 -26.29 7.56
C ILE A 782 -9.45 -25.50 8.84
N LEU A 783 -9.97 -24.26 8.67
CA LEU A 783 -10.21 -23.36 9.78
C LEU A 783 -11.63 -22.76 9.69
N PRO A 784 -12.61 -23.32 10.41
CA PRO A 784 -13.94 -22.72 10.54
C PRO A 784 -13.88 -21.47 11.43
N SER A 785 -14.69 -20.49 11.14
CA SER A 785 -14.78 -19.25 11.89
C SER A 785 -16.21 -18.73 11.97
N ILE A 786 -16.51 -18.01 13.04
CA ILE A 786 -17.79 -17.32 13.23
C ILE A 786 -17.51 -15.93 13.82
N GLY A 787 -18.23 -14.93 13.36
CA GLY A 787 -18.11 -13.57 13.87
C GLY A 787 -19.47 -12.92 14.00
N PHE A 788 -19.57 -11.99 14.96
CA PHE A 788 -20.75 -11.16 15.18
C PHE A 788 -20.37 -9.71 15.27
N SER A 789 -21.17 -8.84 14.69
CA SER A 789 -21.01 -7.40 14.85
C SER A 789 -22.35 -6.71 15.09
N TYR A 790 -22.28 -5.62 15.84
CA TYR A 790 -23.41 -4.76 16.16
C TYR A 790 -23.03 -3.29 15.91
N ARG A 791 -23.84 -2.60 15.12
CA ARG A 791 -23.72 -1.17 14.83
C ARG A 791 -24.90 -0.46 15.47
N PHE A 792 -24.61 0.63 16.20
CA PHE A 792 -25.57 1.46 16.93
C PHE A 792 -25.39 2.94 16.61
#